data_6476475e51c92bf63271bc95082e6ee6
#
_entry.id   6476475e51c92bf63271bc95082e6ee6
#
_cell.length_a   1.000
_cell.length_b   1.000
_cell.length_c   1.000
_cell.angle_alpha   90.00
_cell.angle_beta   90.00
_cell.angle_gamma   90.00
#
_symmetry.space_group_name_H-M   'P 1'
#
loop_
_entity.id
_entity.type
_entity.pdbx_description
1 polymer ?
#
loop_
_entity_poly.entity_id
_entity_poly.type
_entity_poly.pdbx_seq_one_letter_code
_entity_poly.pdbx_strand_id
1 'polypeptide(L)'
;MLEALDREAAGPFEPAADMFVRCGDGGPAPRAPAPPRRPLDWPGPGPIDLAVHDLPHASSTTEWWYLKAHVQTVDGRAFSLFAAFFRVLTGRDEATGELEYAHSITWAISDAGRRRYVTQSLVDRAAPRLGIEKIDRGEGTRDTRIRRAMREVCARGKVPYPDRMFERTPHVGRRRLELEFDRARLHKSDDGRYHLELHHDEQRIGAKLSFTLEKAPVRHGDDGVVKGTQGEDMFYYFVPRCRVEGELLDAGVAVPISCGSGWYDHEFGRHPEGEAATQGKRDDVAWNWCGLQLDDGSEISAYRIVDLGTHEVLGERVLVVDADGTRHDLRGSFEGTNLWRSTRSFNEYPTRWALQVPEAGLSLALEAAFDDQEFVTVVSKPAFWEGRVAVHGTRGGREVRGLGYVERSGFASIDDLEGFFAAVGKEVRRSVAELYPRSPSFEQARDLIASESRPGWMDGVDVERFARTMIHPVRDITDRGGKSWRSYAALACCDIVGGDSRKFVKWLAMPEFMHVGSLIVDDVQDRSDVRRGGPTVHRVYGDAHAINSGTAAYFMGQKLLNSDEVSHADRLRLYDLYFEALRAGHAGQALDIEGFDDVVDDAVARGDGPALEHRILAIHRLKTAAPAAGLARMGAVAGGGSEAQIEAVGDFFEGLGLAFQIIDDVLNLRGFGRGLKATGEDIMCGKVTLPVAKAFGALPLARRQWLWQTLRSKPQDPAVVAECIAAIEACGALDACVAQANALVEAAWQRFDPLVEDSFPKLVLRAFGWYVLERHY
;
A
#
# COMPACT_ATOMS: atom_id res chain seq x y z
N MET A 1 4.57 -19.23 28.23
CA MET A 1 4.40 -17.99 28.99
C MET A 1 3.58 -16.98 28.18
N LEU A 2 2.63 -17.45 27.41
CA LEU A 2 1.66 -16.66 26.62
C LEU A 2 0.20 -17.09 26.91
N GLU A 3 -0.01 -17.87 27.98
CA GLU A 3 -1.37 -18.27 28.48
C GLU A 3 -1.73 -17.67 29.84
N ALA A 4 -0.98 -16.68 30.34
CA ALA A 4 -1.15 -16.13 31.69
C ALA A 4 -1.56 -14.65 31.74
N LEU A 5 -1.99 -14.03 30.62
CA LEU A 5 -2.43 -12.62 30.59
C LEU A 5 -3.92 -12.42 30.24
N ASP A 6 -4.71 -13.49 30.14
CA ASP A 6 -6.15 -13.41 29.86
C ASP A 6 -7.05 -13.70 31.05
N ARG A 7 -6.57 -13.52 32.28
CA ARG A 7 -7.42 -13.68 33.49
C ARG A 7 -7.15 -12.60 34.53
N GLU A 8 -7.55 -11.36 34.22
CA GLU A 8 -7.86 -10.36 35.25
C GLU A 8 -8.51 -9.13 34.60
N ALA A 9 -9.83 -9.20 34.37
CA ALA A 9 -10.75 -8.07 34.33
C ALA A 9 -12.16 -8.56 34.00
N ALA A 10 -12.78 -9.28 34.91
CA ALA A 10 -14.24 -9.46 34.93
C ALA A 10 -14.70 -9.45 36.36
N GLY A 11 -14.86 -8.25 36.91
CA GLY A 11 -15.67 -8.02 38.10
C GLY A 11 -17.12 -7.76 37.68
N PRO A 12 -18.12 -8.22 38.46
CA PRO A 12 -19.52 -8.10 38.09
C PRO A 12 -19.98 -6.64 38.19
N PHE A 13 -20.54 -6.10 37.11
CA PHE A 13 -21.30 -4.84 37.13
C PHE A 13 -22.68 -5.13 37.73
N GLU A 14 -22.95 -4.60 38.92
CA GLU A 14 -24.32 -4.46 39.44
C GLU A 14 -24.99 -3.28 38.73
N PRO A 15 -26.27 -3.40 38.34
CA PRO A 15 -27.02 -2.29 37.78
C PRO A 15 -27.47 -1.34 38.89
N ALA A 16 -27.00 -0.09 38.85
CA ALA A 16 -27.54 0.96 39.68
C ALA A 16 -28.98 1.28 39.23
N ALA A 17 -29.92 0.94 40.07
CA ALA A 17 -31.31 1.37 40.00
C ALA A 17 -31.44 2.79 40.53
N ASP A 18 -32.38 3.56 39.92
CA ASP A 18 -33.02 4.78 40.40
C ASP A 18 -32.20 6.10 40.29
N MET A 19 -32.43 6.79 39.13
CA MET A 19 -32.63 8.22 39.20
C MET A 19 -33.81 8.64 38.30
N PHE A 20 -35.02 8.56 38.86
CA PHE A 20 -36.17 9.26 38.32
C PHE A 20 -36.05 10.74 38.59
N VAL A 21 -35.73 11.53 37.55
CA VAL A 21 -35.97 12.96 37.56
C VAL A 21 -37.41 13.22 37.16
N ARG A 22 -38.19 13.82 38.08
CA ARG A 22 -39.54 14.27 37.83
C ARG A 22 -39.57 15.30 36.69
N CYS A 23 -40.36 15.00 35.66
CA CYS A 23 -40.71 15.96 34.63
C CYS A 23 -41.60 17.04 35.22
N GLY A 24 -41.16 18.28 35.14
CA GLY A 24 -41.98 19.50 35.31
C GLY A 24 -42.67 19.80 33.99
N ASP A 25 -43.85 20.33 34.15
CA ASP A 25 -44.88 20.82 33.25
C ASP A 25 -44.61 21.08 31.76
N GLY A 26 -45.51 20.54 30.99
CA GLY A 26 -45.98 20.65 29.62
C GLY A 26 -45.72 21.96 28.82
N GLY A 27 -44.55 22.01 28.15
CA GLY A 27 -44.46 22.74 26.89
C GLY A 27 -44.67 21.77 25.72
N PRO A 28 -45.22 22.20 24.57
CA PRO A 28 -45.37 21.32 23.40
C PRO A 28 -43.98 20.79 23.00
N ALA A 29 -43.86 19.47 22.88
CA ALA A 29 -42.65 18.81 22.42
C ALA A 29 -42.18 19.50 21.13
N PRO A 30 -40.85 19.77 20.98
CA PRO A 30 -40.36 20.32 19.73
C PRO A 30 -40.78 19.35 18.63
N ARG A 31 -41.50 19.86 17.62
CA ARG A 31 -41.83 19.06 16.42
C ARG A 31 -40.55 18.46 15.90
N ALA A 32 -40.52 17.14 15.76
CA ALA A 32 -39.45 16.46 15.04
C ALA A 32 -39.23 17.23 13.71
N PRO A 33 -37.98 17.54 13.34
CA PRO A 33 -37.70 18.17 12.06
C PRO A 33 -38.38 17.35 10.98
N ALA A 34 -39.10 18.04 10.07
CA ALA A 34 -39.72 17.33 8.95
C ALA A 34 -38.63 16.55 8.21
N PRO A 35 -38.89 15.31 7.81
CA PRO A 35 -37.91 14.56 7.06
C PRO A 35 -37.44 15.38 5.86
N PRO A 36 -36.13 15.37 5.54
CA PRO A 36 -35.61 16.16 4.41
C PRO A 36 -36.40 15.79 3.16
N ARG A 37 -36.91 16.82 2.44
CA ARG A 37 -37.69 16.60 1.22
C ARG A 37 -36.78 15.95 0.19
N ARG A 38 -37.13 14.72 -0.23
CA ARG A 38 -36.47 14.02 -1.32
C ARG A 38 -36.39 14.91 -2.57
N PRO A 39 -35.25 15.01 -3.26
CA PRO A 39 -35.15 15.76 -4.51
C PRO A 39 -36.21 15.30 -5.52
N LEU A 40 -36.71 16.24 -6.35
CA LEU A 40 -37.77 15.96 -7.29
C LEU A 40 -37.39 15.04 -8.45
N ASP A 41 -36.12 14.99 -8.76
CA ASP A 41 -35.55 14.14 -9.80
C ASP A 41 -35.20 12.71 -9.32
N TRP A 42 -35.39 12.42 -8.01
CA TRP A 42 -35.25 11.06 -7.49
C TRP A 42 -36.54 10.24 -7.72
N PRO A 43 -36.41 8.91 -7.88
CA PRO A 43 -37.56 8.03 -8.03
C PRO A 43 -38.55 8.15 -6.86
N GLY A 44 -39.81 8.39 -7.17
CA GLY A 44 -40.91 8.36 -6.21
C GLY A 44 -41.28 6.93 -5.75
N PRO A 45 -42.32 6.72 -4.93
CA PRO A 45 -42.84 5.39 -4.64
C PRO A 45 -43.27 4.66 -5.91
N GLY A 46 -43.05 3.36 -6.00
CA GLY A 46 -43.42 2.55 -7.15
C GLY A 46 -42.26 2.06 -8.01
N PRO A 47 -42.52 1.49 -9.18
CA PRO A 47 -41.48 0.98 -10.07
C PRO A 47 -40.51 2.08 -10.53
N ILE A 48 -39.26 1.71 -10.74
CA ILE A 48 -38.24 2.62 -11.29
C ILE A 48 -38.47 2.73 -12.80
N ASP A 49 -38.66 3.96 -13.29
CA ASP A 49 -38.72 4.24 -14.73
C ASP A 49 -37.31 4.50 -15.26
N LEU A 50 -36.74 3.49 -15.89
CA LEU A 50 -35.38 3.58 -16.47
C LEU A 50 -35.28 4.55 -17.66
N ALA A 51 -36.38 5.07 -18.19
CA ALA A 51 -36.32 6.12 -19.21
C ALA A 51 -35.98 7.50 -18.60
N VAL A 52 -36.28 7.66 -17.31
CA VAL A 52 -36.08 8.91 -16.57
C VAL A 52 -34.93 8.79 -15.56
N HIS A 53 -34.94 7.72 -14.79
CA HIS A 53 -34.03 7.59 -13.62
C HIS A 53 -32.65 6.97 -13.94
N ASP A 54 -32.39 6.59 -15.21
CA ASP A 54 -31.04 6.32 -15.68
C ASP A 54 -30.28 7.60 -16.07
N LEU A 55 -31.01 8.71 -16.25
CA LEU A 55 -30.44 9.98 -16.67
C LEU A 55 -29.66 10.64 -15.52
N PRO A 56 -28.68 11.47 -15.85
CA PRO A 56 -27.94 12.22 -14.83
C PRO A 56 -28.84 13.11 -13.97
N HIS A 57 -28.73 12.99 -12.65
CA HIS A 57 -29.56 13.73 -11.68
C HIS A 57 -28.95 15.08 -11.35
N ALA A 58 -29.68 16.17 -11.67
CA ALA A 58 -29.19 17.53 -11.41
C ALA A 58 -29.09 17.87 -9.90
N SER A 59 -29.84 17.17 -9.05
CA SER A 59 -29.76 17.31 -7.60
C SER A 59 -28.56 16.62 -6.97
N SER A 60 -27.85 15.75 -7.70
CA SER A 60 -26.79 14.90 -7.15
C SER A 60 -25.44 15.59 -7.18
N THR A 61 -24.71 15.49 -6.07
CA THR A 61 -23.31 15.92 -5.96
C THR A 61 -22.33 14.81 -6.31
N THR A 62 -22.76 13.56 -6.20
CA THR A 62 -22.01 12.38 -6.61
C THR A 62 -22.96 11.39 -7.25
N GLU A 63 -22.56 10.79 -8.36
CA GLU A 63 -23.38 9.85 -9.12
C GLU A 63 -22.48 8.90 -9.89
N TRP A 64 -22.87 7.60 -9.97
CA TRP A 64 -22.17 6.63 -10.78
C TRP A 64 -23.09 5.57 -11.39
N TRP A 65 -22.70 5.12 -12.57
CA TRP A 65 -23.27 4.00 -13.31
C TRP A 65 -22.25 2.87 -13.34
N TYR A 66 -22.63 1.71 -12.82
CA TYR A 66 -21.77 0.57 -12.70
C TYR A 66 -22.36 -0.62 -13.45
N LEU A 67 -21.53 -1.30 -14.25
CA LEU A 67 -21.88 -2.53 -14.93
C LEU A 67 -20.83 -3.59 -14.61
N LYS A 68 -21.29 -4.83 -14.46
CA LYS A 68 -20.41 -6.00 -14.45
C LYS A 68 -20.95 -7.10 -15.35
N ALA A 69 -20.07 -7.93 -15.87
CA ALA A 69 -20.43 -9.08 -16.67
C ALA A 69 -19.51 -10.28 -16.41
N HIS A 70 -20.09 -11.45 -16.49
CA HIS A 70 -19.40 -12.73 -16.61
C HIS A 70 -19.70 -13.29 -17.98
N VAL A 71 -18.68 -13.55 -18.79
CA VAL A 71 -18.85 -13.98 -20.18
C VAL A 71 -17.99 -15.18 -20.49
N GLN A 72 -18.48 -16.05 -21.38
CA GLN A 72 -17.71 -17.11 -21.98
C GLN A 72 -17.59 -16.84 -23.49
N THR A 73 -16.40 -16.94 -24.03
CA THR A 73 -16.15 -16.77 -25.45
C THR A 73 -16.40 -18.07 -26.23
N VAL A 74 -16.54 -17.97 -27.54
CA VAL A 74 -16.80 -19.14 -28.42
C VAL A 74 -15.66 -20.17 -28.40
N ASP A 75 -14.45 -19.77 -28.01
CA ASP A 75 -13.29 -20.65 -27.77
C ASP A 75 -13.22 -21.23 -26.36
N GLY A 76 -14.27 -21.00 -25.55
CA GLY A 76 -14.45 -21.60 -24.21
C GLY A 76 -13.73 -20.89 -23.08
N ARG A 77 -13.09 -19.73 -23.30
CA ARG A 77 -12.43 -18.95 -22.24
C ARG A 77 -13.45 -18.16 -21.43
N ALA A 78 -13.19 -18.07 -20.12
CA ALA A 78 -14.03 -17.36 -19.17
C ALA A 78 -13.41 -16.02 -18.78
N PHE A 79 -14.17 -14.94 -19.01
CA PHE A 79 -13.79 -13.58 -18.62
C PHE A 79 -14.84 -12.99 -17.68
N SER A 80 -14.41 -11.98 -16.94
CA SER A 80 -15.32 -11.11 -16.21
C SER A 80 -14.82 -9.67 -16.33
N LEU A 81 -15.75 -8.74 -16.24
CA LEU A 81 -15.41 -7.31 -16.29
C LEU A 81 -16.34 -6.52 -15.39
N PHE A 82 -15.86 -5.35 -14.97
CA PHE A 82 -16.69 -4.27 -14.48
C PHE A 82 -16.29 -2.95 -15.13
N ALA A 83 -17.21 -1.99 -15.11
CA ALA A 83 -16.97 -0.61 -15.51
C ALA A 83 -17.83 0.32 -14.68
N ALA A 84 -17.23 1.34 -14.06
CA ALA A 84 -17.89 2.34 -13.26
C ALA A 84 -17.62 3.75 -13.79
N PHE A 85 -18.66 4.41 -14.24
CA PHE A 85 -18.65 5.80 -14.73
C PHE A 85 -19.08 6.73 -13.61
N PHE A 86 -18.22 7.67 -13.22
CA PHE A 86 -18.45 8.57 -12.11
C PHE A 86 -18.58 10.02 -12.60
N ARG A 87 -19.43 10.78 -11.90
CA ARG A 87 -19.39 12.23 -11.93
C ARG A 87 -19.50 12.80 -10.52
N VAL A 88 -18.76 13.85 -10.23
CA VAL A 88 -18.73 14.54 -8.94
C VAL A 88 -18.85 16.03 -9.15
N LEU A 89 -19.78 16.67 -8.47
CA LEU A 89 -19.99 18.13 -8.52
C LEU A 89 -18.73 18.85 -7.99
N THR A 90 -18.20 19.75 -8.79
CA THR A 90 -16.99 20.52 -8.44
C THR A 90 -17.28 21.99 -8.21
N GLY A 91 -18.39 22.48 -8.74
CA GLY A 91 -18.75 23.89 -8.60
C GLY A 91 -19.97 24.27 -9.43
N ARG A 92 -20.09 25.57 -9.62
CA ARG A 92 -21.09 26.19 -10.49
C ARG A 92 -20.40 27.29 -11.29
N ASP A 93 -20.60 27.30 -12.59
CA ASP A 93 -20.13 28.38 -13.45
C ASP A 93 -20.81 29.70 -13.03
N GLU A 94 -20.03 30.71 -12.69
CA GLU A 94 -20.54 31.99 -12.17
C GLU A 94 -21.30 32.80 -13.24
N ALA A 95 -20.96 32.63 -14.52
CA ALA A 95 -21.56 33.39 -15.61
C ALA A 95 -22.88 32.78 -16.10
N THR A 96 -22.94 31.46 -16.18
CA THR A 96 -24.11 30.72 -16.71
C THR A 96 -25.02 30.16 -15.61
N GLY A 97 -24.48 29.97 -14.40
CA GLY A 97 -25.15 29.29 -13.30
C GLY A 97 -25.27 27.78 -13.49
N GLU A 98 -24.64 27.19 -14.51
CA GLU A 98 -24.63 25.76 -14.74
C GLU A 98 -23.74 25.02 -13.72
N LEU A 99 -24.16 23.82 -13.36
CA LEU A 99 -23.36 22.95 -12.47
C LEU A 99 -22.18 22.36 -13.23
N GLU A 100 -21.00 22.43 -12.62
CA GLU A 100 -19.77 21.85 -13.14
C GLU A 100 -19.47 20.52 -12.46
N TYR A 101 -19.14 19.50 -13.23
CA TYR A 101 -18.81 18.17 -12.76
C TYR A 101 -17.44 17.73 -13.25
N ALA A 102 -16.69 17.10 -12.39
CA ALA A 102 -15.55 16.28 -12.79
C ALA A 102 -16.00 14.83 -13.03
N HIS A 103 -15.39 14.18 -13.99
CA HIS A 103 -15.73 12.84 -14.42
C HIS A 103 -14.55 11.89 -14.24
N SER A 104 -14.85 10.62 -14.00
CA SER A 104 -13.84 9.55 -14.01
C SER A 104 -14.47 8.24 -14.44
N ILE A 105 -13.62 7.34 -14.93
CA ILE A 105 -14.00 5.95 -15.20
C ILE A 105 -12.95 5.01 -14.67
N THR A 106 -13.40 3.96 -13.99
CA THR A 106 -12.59 2.80 -13.62
C THR A 106 -13.20 1.55 -14.23
N TRP A 107 -12.37 0.71 -14.84
CA TRP A 107 -12.83 -0.55 -15.35
C TRP A 107 -11.72 -1.61 -15.34
N ALA A 108 -12.11 -2.87 -15.26
CA ALA A 108 -11.20 -3.98 -15.34
C ALA A 108 -11.77 -5.15 -16.14
N ILE A 109 -10.86 -5.93 -16.75
CA ILE A 109 -11.17 -7.21 -17.38
C ILE A 109 -10.29 -8.29 -16.75
N SER A 110 -10.93 -9.36 -16.23
CA SER A 110 -10.29 -10.56 -15.68
C SER A 110 -10.34 -11.69 -16.69
N ASP A 111 -9.20 -12.25 -17.08
CA ASP A 111 -9.08 -13.57 -17.73
C ASP A 111 -8.84 -14.61 -16.64
N ALA A 112 -9.88 -15.37 -16.29
CA ALA A 112 -9.81 -16.34 -15.20
C ALA A 112 -8.85 -17.49 -15.49
N GLY A 113 -8.76 -17.91 -16.76
CA GLY A 113 -7.89 -19.02 -17.18
C GLY A 113 -6.41 -18.67 -17.14
N ARG A 114 -6.05 -17.44 -17.51
CA ARG A 114 -4.67 -16.94 -17.49
C ARG A 114 -4.32 -16.23 -16.19
N ARG A 115 -5.26 -16.08 -15.26
CA ARG A 115 -5.11 -15.32 -14.00
C ARG A 115 -4.59 -13.88 -14.27
N ARG A 116 -5.11 -13.25 -15.30
CA ARG A 116 -4.72 -11.91 -15.75
C ARG A 116 -5.81 -10.91 -15.43
N TYR A 117 -5.44 -9.81 -14.79
CA TYR A 117 -6.31 -8.70 -14.44
C TYR A 117 -5.78 -7.42 -15.08
N VAL A 118 -6.54 -6.85 -16.01
CA VAL A 118 -6.19 -5.62 -16.71
C VAL A 118 -7.13 -4.51 -16.25
N THR A 119 -6.56 -3.40 -15.80
CA THR A 119 -7.27 -2.28 -15.21
C THR A 119 -6.99 -0.99 -15.98
N GLN A 120 -7.96 -0.08 -16.00
CA GLN A 120 -7.77 1.29 -16.48
C GLN A 120 -8.51 2.26 -15.57
N SER A 121 -7.83 3.32 -15.13
CA SER A 121 -8.37 4.45 -14.39
C SER A 121 -8.11 5.74 -15.18
N LEU A 122 -9.18 6.40 -15.59
CA LEU A 122 -9.12 7.68 -16.30
C LEU A 122 -9.89 8.73 -15.52
N VAL A 123 -9.31 9.93 -15.39
CA VAL A 123 -9.86 11.04 -14.62
C VAL A 123 -9.92 12.31 -15.45
N ASP A 124 -10.78 13.23 -15.02
CA ASP A 124 -10.96 14.55 -15.64
C ASP A 124 -9.66 15.36 -15.67
N ARG A 125 -9.49 16.21 -16.67
CA ARG A 125 -8.37 17.16 -16.75
C ARG A 125 -8.33 18.15 -15.60
N ALA A 126 -9.44 18.34 -14.87
CA ALA A 126 -9.50 19.11 -13.65
C ALA A 126 -8.89 18.39 -12.43
N ALA A 127 -8.63 17.07 -12.51
CA ALA A 127 -8.16 16.27 -11.39
C ALA A 127 -6.90 16.82 -10.68
N PRO A 128 -5.87 17.34 -11.36
CA PRO A 128 -4.72 17.94 -10.68
C PRO A 128 -5.10 19.15 -9.82
N ARG A 129 -5.93 20.06 -10.35
CA ARG A 129 -6.43 21.24 -9.61
C ARG A 129 -7.25 20.82 -8.39
N LEU A 130 -8.20 19.91 -8.60
CA LEU A 130 -9.05 19.38 -7.53
C LEU A 130 -8.24 18.64 -6.46
N GLY A 131 -7.17 17.94 -6.87
CA GLY A 131 -6.23 17.30 -5.96
C GLY A 131 -5.53 18.30 -5.06
N ILE A 132 -5.06 19.42 -5.60
CA ILE A 132 -4.45 20.51 -4.81
C ILE A 132 -5.47 21.09 -3.83
N GLU A 133 -6.70 21.40 -4.29
CA GLU A 133 -7.77 21.93 -3.45
C GLU A 133 -8.13 21.00 -2.27
N LYS A 134 -8.18 19.67 -2.51
CA LYS A 134 -8.36 18.67 -1.44
C LYS A 134 -7.22 18.69 -0.43
N ILE A 135 -5.97 18.73 -0.93
CA ILE A 135 -4.79 18.81 -0.06
C ILE A 135 -4.80 20.07 0.79
N ASP A 136 -5.18 21.21 0.21
CA ASP A 136 -5.28 22.50 0.93
C ASP A 136 -6.36 22.50 2.01
N ARG A 137 -7.42 21.71 1.84
CA ARG A 137 -8.45 21.47 2.87
C ARG A 137 -8.04 20.42 3.91
N GLY A 138 -6.84 19.80 3.76
CA GLY A 138 -6.36 18.73 4.64
C GLY A 138 -7.02 17.38 4.38
N GLU A 139 -7.70 17.21 3.24
CA GLU A 139 -8.34 15.95 2.83
C GLU A 139 -7.33 14.99 2.20
N GLY A 140 -7.68 13.70 2.12
CA GLY A 140 -6.85 12.63 1.55
C GLY A 140 -5.99 11.90 2.60
N THR A 141 -4.84 11.37 2.19
CA THR A 141 -3.92 10.64 3.08
C THR A 141 -3.51 11.48 4.30
N ARG A 142 -3.37 10.86 5.46
CA ARG A 142 -2.93 11.54 6.70
C ARG A 142 -1.46 11.93 6.68
N ASP A 143 -0.63 11.23 5.90
CA ASP A 143 0.80 11.53 5.82
C ASP A 143 1.07 12.83 5.05
N THR A 144 1.60 13.83 5.75
CA THR A 144 1.91 15.14 5.18
C THR A 144 2.93 15.08 4.05
N ARG A 145 3.83 14.08 4.09
CA ARG A 145 4.87 13.87 3.07
C ARG A 145 4.29 13.28 1.79
N ILE A 146 3.37 12.33 1.90
CA ILE A 146 2.64 11.80 0.75
C ILE A 146 1.78 12.90 0.12
N ARG A 147 1.09 13.71 0.94
CA ARG A 147 0.34 14.90 0.44
C ARG A 147 1.26 15.88 -0.30
N ARG A 148 2.44 16.15 0.24
CA ARG A 148 3.43 17.01 -0.40
C ARG A 148 3.92 16.44 -1.74
N ALA A 149 4.21 15.13 -1.81
CA ALA A 149 4.61 14.46 -3.03
C ALA A 149 3.50 14.51 -4.09
N MET A 150 2.25 14.24 -3.70
CA MET A 150 1.09 14.37 -4.58
C MET A 150 0.92 15.80 -5.09
N ARG A 151 1.09 16.80 -4.21
CA ARG A 151 1.04 18.22 -4.60
C ARG A 151 2.09 18.58 -5.65
N GLU A 152 3.33 18.05 -5.54
CA GLU A 152 4.37 18.27 -6.55
C GLU A 152 3.94 17.75 -7.93
N VAL A 153 3.29 16.58 -8.00
CA VAL A 153 2.77 16.02 -9.25
C VAL A 153 1.60 16.85 -9.80
N CYS A 154 0.61 17.15 -8.95
CA CYS A 154 -0.56 17.94 -9.34
C CYS A 154 -0.19 19.36 -9.79
N ALA A 155 0.83 19.99 -9.17
CA ALA A 155 1.29 21.32 -9.56
C ALA A 155 1.91 21.35 -10.97
N ARG A 156 2.34 20.19 -11.49
CA ARG A 156 2.79 20.04 -12.90
C ARG A 156 1.62 19.80 -13.87
N GLY A 157 0.37 19.83 -13.39
CA GLY A 157 -0.82 19.53 -14.19
C GLY A 157 -0.96 18.06 -14.54
N LYS A 158 -0.43 17.14 -13.71
CA LYS A 158 -0.43 15.69 -13.93
C LYS A 158 -1.12 14.96 -12.80
N VAL A 159 -1.45 13.71 -13.06
CA VAL A 159 -1.85 12.71 -12.06
C VAL A 159 -0.84 11.56 -12.07
N PRO A 160 -0.61 10.88 -10.93
CA PRO A 160 0.34 9.77 -10.89
C PRO A 160 -0.25 8.51 -11.52
N TYR A 161 0.55 7.78 -12.31
CA TYR A 161 0.20 6.45 -12.81
C TYR A 161 -0.10 5.50 -11.63
N PRO A 162 -1.13 4.63 -11.73
CA PRO A 162 -1.82 4.19 -12.96
C PRO A 162 -2.99 5.08 -13.41
N ASP A 163 -3.34 6.13 -12.67
CA ASP A 163 -4.37 7.05 -13.14
C ASP A 163 -3.84 7.86 -14.33
N ARG A 164 -4.69 8.12 -15.31
CA ARG A 164 -4.40 8.95 -16.48
C ARG A 164 -5.50 9.97 -16.69
N MET A 165 -5.18 11.11 -17.24
CA MET A 165 -6.18 12.12 -17.59
C MET A 165 -6.83 11.79 -18.93
N PHE A 166 -8.10 12.15 -19.08
CA PHE A 166 -8.80 12.07 -20.36
C PHE A 166 -8.07 12.82 -21.47
N GLU A 167 -7.95 12.19 -22.63
CA GLU A 167 -7.48 12.85 -23.85
C GLU A 167 -8.58 13.68 -24.50
N ARG A 168 -9.84 13.26 -24.33
CA ARG A 168 -11.05 13.92 -24.86
C ARG A 168 -11.89 14.51 -23.74
N THR A 169 -12.70 15.52 -24.07
CA THR A 169 -13.68 16.05 -23.13
C THR A 169 -14.79 15.02 -22.90
N PRO A 170 -15.12 14.68 -21.65
CA PRO A 170 -16.23 13.78 -21.34
C PRO A 170 -17.55 14.32 -21.87
N HIS A 171 -18.41 13.43 -22.35
CA HIS A 171 -19.77 13.76 -22.73
C HIS A 171 -20.77 13.02 -21.84
N VAL A 172 -21.79 13.73 -21.36
CA VAL A 172 -22.89 13.20 -20.54
C VAL A 172 -24.21 13.67 -21.15
N GLY A 173 -24.97 12.73 -21.73
CA GLY A 173 -26.25 12.98 -22.37
C GLY A 173 -27.32 13.41 -21.36
N ARG A 174 -28.07 14.50 -21.66
CA ARG A 174 -29.15 15.02 -20.79
C ARG A 174 -30.54 14.42 -21.11
N ARG A 175 -30.74 13.85 -22.29
CA ARG A 175 -32.05 13.34 -22.77
C ARG A 175 -32.09 11.83 -22.95
N ARG A 176 -30.93 11.21 -23.05
CA ARG A 176 -30.72 9.77 -23.16
C ARG A 176 -29.52 9.41 -22.31
N LEU A 177 -29.48 8.21 -21.79
CA LEU A 177 -28.26 7.69 -21.18
C LEU A 177 -27.21 7.53 -22.27
N GLU A 178 -26.24 8.41 -22.25
CA GLU A 178 -25.09 8.43 -23.13
C GLU A 178 -23.93 9.05 -22.40
N LEU A 179 -22.97 8.19 -22.03
CA LEU A 179 -21.76 8.57 -21.34
C LEU A 179 -20.59 8.20 -22.24
N GLU A 180 -19.79 9.21 -22.63
CA GLU A 180 -18.56 9.00 -23.40
C GLU A 180 -17.40 9.60 -22.61
N PHE A 181 -16.59 8.73 -22.00
CA PHE A 181 -15.44 9.09 -21.19
C PHE A 181 -14.20 8.55 -21.88
N ASP A 182 -13.64 9.37 -22.77
CA ASP A 182 -12.52 9.05 -23.64
C ASP A 182 -12.87 7.91 -24.65
N ARG A 183 -12.36 6.70 -24.42
CA ARG A 183 -12.62 5.51 -25.24
C ARG A 183 -13.56 4.51 -24.58
N ALA A 184 -14.13 4.89 -23.47
CA ALA A 184 -15.17 4.15 -22.80
C ALA A 184 -16.52 4.81 -23.07
N ARG A 185 -17.50 4.01 -23.46
CA ARG A 185 -18.84 4.48 -23.79
C ARG A 185 -19.89 3.59 -23.14
N LEU A 186 -20.88 4.21 -22.51
CA LEU A 186 -22.12 3.56 -22.09
C LEU A 186 -23.30 4.32 -22.69
N HIS A 187 -24.16 3.63 -23.42
CA HIS A 187 -25.39 4.24 -23.93
C HIS A 187 -26.55 3.25 -23.92
N LYS A 188 -27.76 3.77 -23.87
CA LYS A 188 -29.01 3.00 -23.96
C LYS A 188 -29.68 3.23 -25.30
N SER A 189 -29.95 2.15 -26.03
CA SER A 189 -30.66 2.19 -27.31
C SER A 189 -32.17 2.32 -27.13
N ASP A 190 -32.90 2.66 -28.20
CA ASP A 190 -34.35 2.86 -28.19
C ASP A 190 -35.14 1.59 -27.83
N ASP A 191 -34.56 0.41 -28.03
CA ASP A 191 -35.12 -0.89 -27.63
C ASP A 191 -34.82 -1.25 -26.15
N GLY A 192 -34.21 -0.33 -25.39
CA GLY A 192 -33.96 -0.45 -23.95
C GLY A 192 -32.71 -1.24 -23.58
N ARG A 193 -31.89 -1.67 -24.54
CA ARG A 193 -30.61 -2.35 -24.27
C ARG A 193 -29.52 -1.34 -23.90
N TYR A 194 -28.64 -1.73 -22.97
CA TYR A 194 -27.45 -0.98 -22.66
C TYR A 194 -26.29 -1.50 -23.48
N HIS A 195 -25.47 -0.59 -24.00
CA HIS A 195 -24.29 -0.89 -24.80
C HIS A 195 -23.07 -0.31 -24.09
N LEU A 196 -22.09 -1.18 -23.81
CA LEU A 196 -20.83 -0.84 -23.16
C LEU A 196 -19.69 -1.08 -24.14
N GLU A 197 -18.87 -0.05 -24.37
CA GLU A 197 -17.64 -0.16 -25.14
C GLU A 197 -16.47 0.26 -24.24
N LEU A 198 -15.44 -0.60 -24.15
CA LEU A 198 -14.21 -0.37 -23.38
C LEU A 198 -13.01 -0.66 -24.27
N HIS A 199 -11.98 0.15 -24.19
CA HIS A 199 -10.76 -0.06 -24.96
C HIS A 199 -9.50 0.44 -24.22
N HIS A 200 -8.50 -0.45 -24.11
CA HIS A 200 -7.17 -0.15 -23.60
C HIS A 200 -6.14 -0.31 -24.72
N ASP A 201 -5.59 0.80 -25.21
CA ASP A 201 -4.69 0.81 -26.38
C ASP A 201 -3.41 0.02 -26.16
N GLU A 202 -2.70 0.30 -25.07
CA GLU A 202 -1.40 -0.31 -24.78
C GLU A 202 -1.51 -1.82 -24.55
N GLN A 203 -2.53 -2.26 -23.80
CA GLN A 203 -2.78 -3.67 -23.51
C GLN A 203 -3.52 -4.38 -24.63
N ARG A 204 -4.07 -3.64 -25.58
CA ARG A 204 -4.86 -4.14 -26.72
C ARG A 204 -6.00 -5.07 -26.27
N ILE A 205 -6.64 -4.71 -25.13
CA ILE A 205 -7.77 -5.42 -24.55
C ILE A 205 -8.98 -4.49 -24.49
N GLY A 206 -10.18 -5.05 -24.56
CA GLY A 206 -11.41 -4.27 -24.49
C GLY A 206 -12.64 -5.15 -24.58
N ALA A 207 -13.80 -4.50 -24.63
CA ALA A 207 -15.09 -5.17 -24.73
C ALA A 207 -16.07 -4.30 -25.52
N LYS A 208 -16.94 -4.95 -26.27
CA LYS A 208 -18.12 -4.35 -26.92
C LYS A 208 -19.32 -5.23 -26.64
N LEU A 209 -20.10 -4.82 -25.64
CA LEU A 209 -21.15 -5.63 -25.03
C LEU A 209 -22.50 -4.96 -25.12
N SER A 210 -23.56 -5.79 -25.27
CA SER A 210 -24.96 -5.39 -25.16
C SER A 210 -25.61 -6.14 -24.00
N PHE A 211 -26.28 -5.39 -23.12
CA PHE A 211 -26.98 -5.93 -21.96
C PHE A 211 -28.49 -5.82 -22.18
N THR A 212 -29.18 -6.95 -22.17
CA THR A 212 -30.64 -7.03 -22.21
C THR A 212 -31.15 -7.40 -20.82
N LEU A 213 -32.03 -6.59 -20.25
CA LEU A 213 -32.57 -6.81 -18.91
C LEU A 213 -33.42 -8.08 -18.89
N GLU A 214 -33.17 -8.94 -17.92
CA GLU A 214 -33.98 -10.16 -17.68
C GLU A 214 -34.84 -10.04 -16.43
N LYS A 215 -34.51 -9.08 -15.53
CA LYS A 215 -35.29 -8.73 -14.35
C LYS A 215 -35.51 -7.23 -14.23
N ALA A 216 -36.55 -6.85 -13.51
CA ALA A 216 -36.84 -5.45 -13.21
C ALA A 216 -35.81 -4.84 -12.23
N PRO A 217 -35.64 -3.51 -12.24
CA PRO A 217 -34.80 -2.82 -11.26
C PRO A 217 -35.28 -3.05 -9.83
N VAL A 218 -34.33 -3.24 -8.93
CA VAL A 218 -34.55 -3.46 -7.49
C VAL A 218 -33.92 -2.35 -6.69
N ARG A 219 -34.62 -1.78 -5.71
CA ARG A 219 -34.11 -0.75 -4.82
C ARG A 219 -33.35 -1.35 -3.66
N HIS A 220 -32.25 -0.70 -3.22
CA HIS A 220 -31.67 -0.97 -1.91
C HIS A 220 -32.51 -0.31 -0.80
N GLY A 221 -32.60 -0.96 0.36
CA GLY A 221 -33.45 -0.48 1.45
C GLY A 221 -34.94 -0.45 1.07
N ASP A 222 -35.80 0.00 1.94
CA ASP A 222 -37.26 -0.05 1.73
C ASP A 222 -37.72 0.90 0.60
N ASP A 223 -37.08 2.05 0.50
CA ASP A 223 -37.45 3.15 -0.41
C ASP A 223 -36.35 3.53 -1.40
N GLY A 224 -35.24 2.80 -1.44
CA GLY A 224 -34.08 3.05 -2.30
C GLY A 224 -33.04 3.96 -1.69
N VAL A 225 -33.27 4.54 -0.51
CA VAL A 225 -32.29 5.42 0.15
C VAL A 225 -31.38 4.62 1.07
N VAL A 226 -30.09 4.80 0.86
CA VAL A 226 -29.02 4.25 1.70
C VAL A 226 -28.13 5.40 2.20
N LYS A 227 -27.44 5.19 3.32
CA LYS A 227 -26.45 6.15 3.80
C LYS A 227 -25.13 5.90 3.11
N GLY A 228 -24.59 6.93 2.49
CA GLY A 228 -23.27 6.89 1.90
C GLY A 228 -22.16 6.95 2.95
N THR A 229 -20.91 6.87 2.48
CA THR A 229 -19.72 6.78 3.34
C THR A 229 -19.46 8.02 4.20
N GLN A 230 -20.05 9.16 3.85
CA GLN A 230 -19.95 10.41 4.61
C GLN A 230 -21.27 10.77 5.33
N GLY A 231 -22.22 9.83 5.40
CA GLY A 231 -23.51 10.01 6.04
C GLY A 231 -24.55 10.69 5.14
N GLU A 232 -24.21 10.97 3.87
CA GLU A 232 -25.10 11.52 2.86
C GLU A 232 -26.22 10.54 2.52
N ASP A 233 -27.34 11.07 2.03
CA ASP A 233 -28.42 10.25 1.46
C ASP A 233 -28.08 9.92 0.01
N MET A 234 -28.03 8.63 -0.30
CA MET A 234 -27.78 8.09 -1.63
C MET A 234 -29.02 7.29 -2.06
N PHE A 235 -29.47 7.50 -3.29
CA PHE A 235 -30.46 6.61 -3.89
C PHE A 235 -29.73 5.54 -4.67
N TYR A 236 -30.03 4.27 -4.38
CA TYR A 236 -29.36 3.13 -4.97
C TYR A 236 -30.38 2.10 -5.48
N TYR A 237 -30.30 1.78 -6.78
CA TYR A 237 -31.01 0.68 -7.39
C TYR A 237 -30.10 -0.13 -8.31
N PHE A 238 -30.47 -1.37 -8.55
CA PHE A 238 -29.74 -2.26 -9.41
C PHE A 238 -30.66 -3.15 -10.25
N VAL A 239 -30.19 -3.58 -11.42
CA VAL A 239 -30.78 -4.63 -12.23
C VAL A 239 -29.97 -5.91 -12.02
N PRO A 240 -30.54 -6.92 -11.30
CA PRO A 240 -29.75 -8.04 -10.79
C PRO A 240 -29.35 -9.05 -11.87
N ARG A 241 -30.01 -9.05 -13.03
CA ARG A 241 -29.69 -9.95 -14.14
C ARG A 241 -29.96 -9.33 -15.49
N CYS A 242 -28.93 -9.38 -16.31
CA CYS A 242 -28.99 -9.03 -17.72
C CYS A 242 -28.36 -10.15 -18.54
N ARG A 243 -28.94 -10.46 -19.71
CA ARG A 243 -28.24 -11.27 -20.72
C ARG A 243 -27.22 -10.41 -21.43
N VAL A 244 -26.00 -10.93 -21.60
CA VAL A 244 -24.89 -10.22 -22.22
C VAL A 244 -24.47 -10.90 -23.50
N GLU A 245 -24.37 -10.11 -24.58
CA GLU A 245 -23.96 -10.53 -25.92
C GLU A 245 -22.90 -9.56 -26.45
N GLY A 246 -22.12 -9.97 -27.44
CA GLY A 246 -21.12 -9.12 -28.08
C GLY A 246 -19.76 -9.78 -28.26
N GLU A 247 -18.70 -9.03 -28.12
CA GLU A 247 -17.34 -9.50 -28.33
C GLU A 247 -16.36 -8.88 -27.31
N LEU A 248 -15.30 -9.61 -27.03
CA LEU A 248 -14.12 -9.12 -26.33
C LEU A 248 -13.00 -8.84 -27.33
N LEU A 249 -12.19 -7.85 -27.04
CA LEU A 249 -10.92 -7.61 -27.73
C LEU A 249 -9.80 -8.19 -26.86
N ASP A 250 -9.07 -9.21 -27.33
CA ASP A 250 -7.93 -9.80 -26.63
C ASP A 250 -6.70 -9.75 -27.54
N ALA A 251 -5.63 -9.11 -27.10
CA ALA A 251 -4.41 -8.83 -27.87
C ALA A 251 -4.70 -8.17 -29.23
N GLY A 252 -5.79 -7.40 -29.36
CA GLY A 252 -6.22 -6.72 -30.55
C GLY A 252 -7.06 -7.58 -31.51
N VAL A 253 -7.47 -8.79 -31.10
CA VAL A 253 -8.33 -9.68 -31.86
C VAL A 253 -9.71 -9.71 -31.22
N ALA A 254 -10.75 -9.48 -32.02
CA ALA A 254 -12.14 -9.60 -31.58
C ALA A 254 -12.51 -11.08 -31.40
N VAL A 255 -13.02 -11.43 -30.20
CA VAL A 255 -13.45 -12.79 -29.84
C VAL A 255 -14.93 -12.74 -29.47
N PRO A 256 -15.82 -13.35 -30.23
CA PRO A 256 -17.25 -13.36 -29.95
C PRO A 256 -17.57 -14.09 -28.64
N ILE A 257 -18.63 -13.64 -27.96
CA ILE A 257 -19.16 -14.24 -26.74
C ILE A 257 -20.18 -15.33 -27.13
N SER A 258 -20.08 -16.50 -26.52
CA SER A 258 -21.04 -17.59 -26.65
C SER A 258 -22.21 -17.45 -25.68
N CYS A 259 -21.96 -16.97 -24.47
CA CYS A 259 -22.97 -16.65 -23.43
C CYS A 259 -22.42 -15.68 -22.40
N GLY A 260 -23.30 -14.90 -21.80
CA GLY A 260 -22.91 -13.95 -20.76
C GLY A 260 -24.07 -13.55 -19.85
N SER A 261 -23.77 -13.28 -18.60
CA SER A 261 -24.68 -12.71 -17.60
C SER A 261 -24.10 -11.43 -17.06
N GLY A 262 -24.92 -10.42 -16.87
CA GLY A 262 -24.52 -9.10 -16.41
C GLY A 262 -25.38 -8.59 -15.27
N TRP A 263 -24.92 -7.46 -14.73
CA TRP A 263 -25.53 -6.72 -13.64
C TRP A 263 -25.34 -5.23 -13.92
N TYR A 264 -26.30 -4.42 -13.49
CA TYR A 264 -26.25 -2.98 -13.62
C TYR A 264 -26.64 -2.31 -12.31
N ASP A 265 -25.83 -1.36 -11.84
CA ASP A 265 -26.12 -0.51 -10.68
C ASP A 265 -26.15 0.96 -11.10
N HIS A 266 -27.02 1.72 -10.43
CA HIS A 266 -27.02 3.18 -10.51
C HIS A 266 -27.22 3.77 -9.12
N GLU A 267 -26.28 4.60 -8.71
CA GLU A 267 -26.32 5.24 -7.40
C GLU A 267 -26.03 6.76 -7.56
N PHE A 268 -26.81 7.56 -6.86
CA PHE A 268 -26.72 9.01 -6.91
C PHE A 268 -27.16 9.62 -5.58
N GLY A 269 -26.51 10.71 -5.17
CA GLY A 269 -26.78 11.29 -3.88
C GLY A 269 -26.30 12.71 -3.71
N ARG A 270 -26.62 13.26 -2.54
CA ARG A 270 -26.32 14.64 -2.21
C ARG A 270 -25.57 14.73 -0.90
N HIS A 271 -24.41 15.37 -0.92
CA HIS A 271 -23.71 15.70 0.30
C HIS A 271 -24.53 16.64 1.17
N PRO A 272 -24.54 16.47 2.51
CA PRO A 272 -25.21 17.39 3.42
C PRO A 272 -24.64 18.81 3.25
N GLU A 273 -25.53 19.83 3.32
CA GLU A 273 -25.15 21.24 3.25
C GLU A 273 -25.07 21.87 4.66
N GLY A 274 -24.22 22.88 4.84
CA GLY A 274 -24.13 23.68 6.06
C GLY A 274 -23.42 22.95 7.23
N GLU A 275 -23.85 23.22 8.49
CA GLU A 275 -23.27 22.63 9.70
C GLU A 275 -23.38 21.10 9.76
N ALA A 276 -24.34 20.52 9.06
CA ALA A 276 -24.46 19.06 8.92
C ALA A 276 -23.29 18.45 8.15
N ALA A 277 -22.64 19.21 7.24
CA ALA A 277 -21.47 18.79 6.49
C ALA A 277 -20.23 18.59 7.38
N THR A 278 -20.18 19.21 8.55
CA THR A 278 -19.05 19.11 9.50
C THR A 278 -19.26 18.06 10.59
N GLN A 279 -20.51 17.69 10.89
CA GLN A 279 -20.84 16.77 11.98
C GLN A 279 -20.79 15.27 11.58
N GLY A 280 -20.69 14.93 10.30
CA GLY A 280 -20.75 13.56 9.81
C GLY A 280 -19.53 13.08 9.02
N LYS A 281 -18.48 13.92 8.89
CA LYS A 281 -17.33 13.58 8.05
C LYS A 281 -16.49 12.47 8.73
N ARG A 282 -16.63 11.25 8.22
CA ARG A 282 -15.86 10.09 8.65
C ARG A 282 -14.80 9.83 7.60
N ASP A 283 -13.53 10.04 7.96
CA ASP A 283 -12.40 9.89 7.03
C ASP A 283 -11.96 8.43 6.84
N ASP A 284 -12.44 7.52 7.71
CA ASP A 284 -12.00 6.13 7.82
C ASP A 284 -13.11 5.11 7.53
N VAL A 285 -13.92 5.33 6.52
CA VAL A 285 -14.98 4.40 6.16
C VAL A 285 -14.49 3.41 5.11
N ALA A 286 -14.70 2.14 5.41
CA ALA A 286 -14.39 1.03 4.51
C ALA A 286 -15.63 0.15 4.30
N TRP A 287 -15.71 -0.51 3.15
CA TRP A 287 -16.81 -1.40 2.84
C TRP A 287 -16.38 -2.69 2.18
N ASN A 288 -17.20 -3.71 2.37
CA ASN A 288 -17.23 -4.90 1.56
C ASN A 288 -18.60 -4.95 0.89
N TRP A 289 -18.62 -5.19 -0.41
CA TRP A 289 -19.84 -5.39 -1.19
C TRP A 289 -19.72 -6.66 -2.02
N CYS A 290 -20.83 -7.33 -2.27
CA CYS A 290 -20.89 -8.39 -3.27
C CYS A 290 -22.19 -8.35 -4.04
N GLY A 291 -22.13 -8.72 -5.33
CA GLY A 291 -23.26 -8.99 -6.17
C GLY A 291 -23.11 -10.36 -6.81
N LEU A 292 -24.02 -11.29 -6.48
CA LEU A 292 -23.94 -12.69 -6.84
C LEU A 292 -25.12 -13.09 -7.71
N GLN A 293 -24.90 -13.99 -8.67
CA GLN A 293 -25.93 -14.60 -9.52
C GLN A 293 -25.85 -16.12 -9.39
N LEU A 294 -26.92 -16.75 -8.91
CA LEU A 294 -26.98 -18.17 -8.69
C LEU A 294 -27.67 -18.92 -9.86
N ASP A 295 -27.40 -20.21 -9.95
CA ASP A 295 -27.92 -21.12 -10.97
C ASP A 295 -29.39 -21.50 -10.77
N ASP A 296 -29.95 -21.26 -9.58
CA ASP A 296 -31.37 -21.37 -9.29
C ASP A 296 -32.18 -20.14 -9.78
N GLY A 297 -31.52 -19.19 -10.44
CA GLY A 297 -32.13 -17.98 -10.95
C GLY A 297 -32.27 -16.86 -9.91
N SER A 298 -31.75 -17.01 -8.71
CA SER A 298 -31.75 -15.98 -7.69
C SER A 298 -30.47 -15.15 -7.73
N GLU A 299 -30.55 -13.92 -7.17
CA GLU A 299 -29.41 -13.01 -7.03
C GLU A 299 -29.34 -12.48 -5.60
N ILE A 300 -28.13 -12.08 -5.22
CA ILE A 300 -27.84 -11.53 -3.91
C ILE A 300 -27.00 -10.28 -4.04
N SER A 301 -27.41 -9.20 -3.38
CA SER A 301 -26.59 -8.02 -3.13
C SER A 301 -26.38 -7.92 -1.62
N ALA A 302 -25.12 -7.92 -1.18
CA ALA A 302 -24.80 -7.75 0.23
C ALA A 302 -23.70 -6.71 0.40
N TYR A 303 -23.82 -5.89 1.45
CA TYR A 303 -22.76 -4.97 1.82
C TYR A 303 -22.59 -4.86 3.34
N ARG A 304 -21.39 -4.48 3.74
CA ARG A 304 -21.03 -4.13 5.11
C ARG A 304 -20.10 -2.93 5.10
N ILE A 305 -20.53 -1.86 5.75
CA ILE A 305 -19.79 -0.62 5.91
C ILE A 305 -19.29 -0.52 7.34
N VAL A 306 -18.01 -0.21 7.53
CA VAL A 306 -17.36 -0.13 8.84
C VAL A 306 -16.56 1.16 8.96
N ASP A 307 -16.55 1.72 10.16
CA ASP A 307 -15.61 2.77 10.55
C ASP A 307 -14.32 2.10 11.07
N LEU A 308 -13.19 2.36 10.42
CA LEU A 308 -11.91 1.71 10.77
C LEU A 308 -11.30 2.27 12.06
N GLY A 309 -11.64 3.50 12.44
CA GLY A 309 -11.14 4.12 13.67
C GLY A 309 -11.84 3.58 14.93
N THR A 310 -13.15 3.35 14.85
CA THR A 310 -13.97 2.88 15.95
C THR A 310 -14.34 1.40 15.86
N HIS A 311 -14.14 0.76 14.70
CA HIS A 311 -14.62 -0.58 14.36
C HIS A 311 -16.16 -0.74 14.41
N GLU A 312 -16.89 0.38 14.40
CA GLU A 312 -18.35 0.39 14.37
C GLU A 312 -18.87 -0.06 13.00
N VAL A 313 -19.86 -0.93 12.99
CA VAL A 313 -20.61 -1.29 11.77
C VAL A 313 -21.63 -0.20 11.50
N LEU A 314 -21.41 0.59 10.44
CA LEU A 314 -22.27 1.72 10.05
C LEU A 314 -23.49 1.27 9.25
N GLY A 315 -23.37 0.16 8.53
CA GLY A 315 -24.44 -0.42 7.73
C GLY A 315 -24.12 -1.85 7.32
N GLU A 316 -25.12 -2.70 7.37
CA GLU A 316 -25.03 -4.09 6.91
C GLU A 316 -26.40 -4.52 6.38
N ARG A 317 -26.44 -5.03 5.15
CA ARG A 317 -27.65 -5.52 4.52
C ARG A 317 -27.38 -6.66 3.56
N VAL A 318 -28.36 -7.54 3.43
CA VAL A 318 -28.41 -8.59 2.43
C VAL A 318 -29.76 -8.54 1.72
N LEU A 319 -29.72 -8.30 0.42
CA LEU A 319 -30.89 -8.39 -0.46
C LEU A 319 -30.83 -9.68 -1.23
N VAL A 320 -31.87 -10.48 -1.16
CA VAL A 320 -32.07 -11.67 -1.98
C VAL A 320 -33.21 -11.39 -2.96
N VAL A 321 -32.94 -11.61 -4.25
CA VAL A 321 -33.94 -11.50 -5.31
C VAL A 321 -34.21 -12.90 -5.86
N ASP A 322 -35.42 -13.39 -5.69
CA ASP A 322 -35.84 -14.72 -6.16
C ASP A 322 -35.90 -14.81 -7.70
N ALA A 323 -36.02 -16.02 -8.22
CA ALA A 323 -36.10 -16.24 -9.68
C ALA A 323 -37.28 -15.50 -10.34
N ASP A 324 -38.35 -15.30 -9.62
CA ASP A 324 -39.54 -14.55 -10.08
C ASP A 324 -39.41 -13.02 -9.91
N GLY A 325 -38.30 -12.53 -9.36
CA GLY A 325 -38.05 -11.12 -9.07
C GLY A 325 -38.54 -10.65 -7.71
N THR A 326 -39.08 -11.54 -6.86
CA THR A 326 -39.49 -11.21 -5.49
C THR A 326 -38.26 -10.84 -4.67
N ARG A 327 -38.33 -9.69 -4.01
CA ARG A 327 -37.21 -9.12 -3.22
C ARG A 327 -37.42 -9.41 -1.73
N HIS A 328 -36.36 -9.81 -1.07
CA HIS A 328 -36.27 -10.00 0.39
C HIS A 328 -35.10 -9.17 0.95
N ASP A 329 -35.38 -8.34 1.94
CA ASP A 329 -34.38 -7.58 2.70
C ASP A 329 -34.13 -8.31 4.02
N LEU A 330 -32.96 -8.90 4.19
CA LEU A 330 -32.69 -9.90 5.23
C LEU A 330 -31.43 -9.50 6.02
N ARG A 331 -31.28 -10.10 7.19
CA ARG A 331 -30.05 -10.02 7.97
C ARG A 331 -29.15 -11.21 7.66
N GLY A 332 -27.84 -10.93 7.55
CA GLY A 332 -26.86 -11.97 7.29
C GLY A 332 -25.46 -11.53 7.69
N SER A 333 -24.52 -12.46 7.71
CA SER A 333 -23.10 -12.16 7.90
C SER A 333 -22.34 -12.35 6.59
N PHE A 334 -21.45 -11.43 6.29
CA PHE A 334 -20.54 -11.49 5.14
C PHE A 334 -19.09 -11.30 5.61
N GLU A 335 -18.36 -12.42 5.76
CA GLU A 335 -17.05 -12.46 6.38
C GLU A 335 -15.98 -12.98 5.42
N GLY A 336 -14.86 -12.27 5.35
CA GLY A 336 -13.70 -12.64 4.52
C GLY A 336 -12.65 -13.42 5.29
N THR A 337 -12.06 -14.41 4.63
CA THR A 337 -10.97 -15.25 5.14
C THR A 337 -9.88 -15.45 4.07
N ASN A 338 -8.79 -16.16 4.41
CA ASN A 338 -7.69 -16.45 3.50
C ASN A 338 -7.08 -15.18 2.90
N LEU A 339 -6.37 -14.43 3.75
CA LEU A 339 -5.81 -13.13 3.36
C LEU A 339 -4.68 -13.29 2.35
N TRP A 340 -4.80 -12.58 1.24
CA TRP A 340 -3.75 -12.33 0.27
C TRP A 340 -3.23 -10.89 0.40
N ARG A 341 -1.93 -10.70 0.30
CA ARG A 341 -1.32 -9.37 0.33
C ARG A 341 -0.83 -8.97 -1.05
N SER A 342 -1.26 -7.80 -1.51
CA SER A 342 -0.73 -7.16 -2.70
C SER A 342 0.75 -6.81 -2.49
N THR A 343 1.55 -6.95 -3.53
CA THR A 343 2.95 -6.49 -3.55
C THR A 343 3.09 -5.11 -4.17
N ARG A 344 2.00 -4.54 -4.68
CA ARG A 344 1.94 -3.17 -5.21
C ARG A 344 1.56 -2.16 -4.13
N SER A 345 0.46 -2.38 -3.42
CA SER A 345 -0.03 -1.51 -2.35
C SER A 345 0.32 -1.98 -0.94
N PHE A 346 0.71 -3.25 -0.78
CA PHE A 346 0.87 -3.98 0.49
C PHE A 346 -0.41 -4.07 1.33
N ASN A 347 -1.57 -3.81 0.73
CA ASN A 347 -2.87 -4.05 1.35
C ASN A 347 -3.16 -5.55 1.46
N GLU A 348 -3.96 -5.91 2.47
CA GLU A 348 -4.44 -7.28 2.67
C GLU A 348 -5.90 -7.39 2.25
N TYR A 349 -6.18 -8.38 1.42
CA TYR A 349 -7.51 -8.68 0.92
C TYR A 349 -7.88 -10.12 1.19
N PRO A 350 -9.10 -10.40 1.71
CA PRO A 350 -9.63 -11.76 1.69
C PRO A 350 -9.77 -12.26 0.26
N THR A 351 -9.55 -13.54 0.05
CA THR A 351 -9.75 -14.22 -1.24
C THR A 351 -10.78 -15.35 -1.13
N ARG A 352 -11.32 -15.55 0.07
CA ARG A 352 -12.48 -16.40 0.36
C ARG A 352 -13.44 -15.67 1.29
N TRP A 353 -14.73 -15.90 1.10
CA TRP A 353 -15.76 -15.31 1.95
C TRP A 353 -16.83 -16.35 2.27
N ALA A 354 -17.47 -16.17 3.43
CA ALA A 354 -18.69 -16.88 3.83
C ALA A 354 -19.83 -15.87 3.91
N LEU A 355 -20.93 -16.16 3.23
CA LEU A 355 -22.18 -15.42 3.34
C LEU A 355 -23.24 -16.33 3.97
N GLN A 356 -23.79 -15.93 5.12
CA GLN A 356 -24.80 -16.66 5.85
C GLN A 356 -26.05 -15.81 6.00
N VAL A 357 -27.19 -16.29 5.53
CA VAL A 357 -28.51 -15.64 5.68
C VAL A 357 -29.51 -16.69 6.23
N PRO A 358 -29.60 -16.87 7.57
CA PRO A 358 -30.38 -17.93 8.17
C PRO A 358 -31.85 -17.88 7.80
N GLU A 359 -32.45 -16.68 7.71
CA GLU A 359 -33.87 -16.49 7.36
C GLU A 359 -34.20 -17.00 5.94
N ALA A 360 -33.23 -16.95 5.01
CA ALA A 360 -33.39 -17.52 3.66
C ALA A 360 -32.88 -18.95 3.55
N GLY A 361 -32.40 -19.55 4.64
CA GLY A 361 -31.74 -20.85 4.62
C GLY A 361 -30.50 -20.86 3.70
N LEU A 362 -29.79 -19.72 3.60
CA LEU A 362 -28.72 -19.53 2.68
C LEU A 362 -27.33 -19.62 3.38
N SER A 363 -26.50 -20.51 2.89
CA SER A 363 -25.11 -20.67 3.32
C SER A 363 -24.22 -20.83 2.12
N LEU A 364 -23.43 -19.78 1.82
CA LEU A 364 -22.58 -19.70 0.63
C LEU A 364 -21.12 -19.52 1.01
N ALA A 365 -20.25 -20.22 0.29
CA ALA A 365 -18.82 -19.95 0.24
C ALA A 365 -18.48 -19.31 -1.11
N LEU A 366 -17.71 -18.25 -1.06
CA LEU A 366 -17.22 -17.51 -2.23
C LEU A 366 -15.71 -17.69 -2.30
N GLU A 367 -15.20 -17.95 -3.49
CA GLU A 367 -13.77 -18.10 -3.74
C GLU A 367 -13.34 -17.25 -4.92
N ALA A 368 -12.30 -16.42 -4.73
CA ALA A 368 -11.72 -15.61 -5.80
C ALA A 368 -11.21 -16.50 -6.93
N ALA A 369 -11.45 -16.11 -8.17
CA ALA A 369 -10.92 -16.82 -9.34
C ALA A 369 -9.38 -16.88 -9.33
N PHE A 370 -8.77 -15.85 -8.79
CA PHE A 370 -7.34 -15.76 -8.44
C PHE A 370 -7.16 -14.56 -7.49
N ASP A 371 -6.05 -14.56 -6.75
CA ASP A 371 -5.87 -13.60 -5.65
C ASP A 371 -5.64 -12.16 -6.14
N ASP A 372 -4.78 -11.95 -7.15
CA ASP A 372 -4.39 -10.63 -7.67
C ASP A 372 -5.46 -10.03 -8.58
N GLN A 373 -6.57 -9.60 -7.98
CA GLN A 373 -7.62 -8.78 -8.61
C GLN A 373 -7.71 -7.40 -7.94
N GLU A 374 -6.55 -6.87 -7.54
CA GLU A 374 -6.45 -5.53 -7.00
C GLU A 374 -6.50 -4.48 -8.10
N PHE A 375 -7.36 -3.48 -7.93
CA PHE A 375 -7.42 -2.29 -8.74
C PHE A 375 -6.59 -1.18 -8.06
N VAL A 376 -5.47 -0.81 -8.66
CA VAL A 376 -4.62 0.27 -8.14
C VAL A 376 -5.05 1.59 -8.76
N THR A 377 -5.29 2.58 -7.93
CA THR A 377 -5.57 3.98 -8.27
C THR A 377 -4.97 4.86 -7.17
N VAL A 378 -4.71 6.13 -7.45
CA VAL A 378 -4.10 7.08 -6.52
C VAL A 378 -5.00 8.29 -6.26
N VAL A 379 -5.77 8.69 -7.28
CA VAL A 379 -6.57 9.92 -7.25
C VAL A 379 -7.87 9.75 -6.48
N SER A 380 -8.55 8.63 -6.62
CA SER A 380 -9.85 8.37 -5.99
C SER A 380 -9.72 7.83 -4.56
N LYS A 381 -9.31 6.61 -4.41
CA LYS A 381 -8.90 5.94 -3.16
C LYS A 381 -7.73 5.02 -3.49
N PRO A 382 -6.66 5.04 -2.71
CA PRO A 382 -5.50 4.22 -3.05
C PRO A 382 -5.85 2.75 -2.93
N ALA A 383 -5.94 2.08 -4.06
CA ALA A 383 -6.16 0.66 -4.27
C ALA A 383 -7.39 0.05 -3.55
N PHE A 384 -8.12 -0.76 -4.27
CA PHE A 384 -9.21 -1.61 -3.76
C PHE A 384 -9.16 -2.98 -4.45
N TRP A 385 -9.81 -3.98 -3.87
CA TRP A 385 -9.94 -5.28 -4.49
C TRP A 385 -11.33 -5.43 -5.07
N GLU A 386 -11.42 -5.68 -6.37
CA GLU A 386 -12.69 -5.92 -7.03
C GLU A 386 -12.55 -7.04 -8.04
N GLY A 387 -13.11 -8.20 -7.72
CA GLY A 387 -12.81 -9.39 -8.47
C GLY A 387 -13.95 -10.38 -8.60
N ARG A 388 -13.79 -11.21 -9.65
CA ARG A 388 -14.62 -12.38 -9.88
C ARG A 388 -14.46 -13.40 -8.78
N VAL A 389 -15.60 -13.91 -8.29
CA VAL A 389 -15.67 -15.04 -7.35
C VAL A 389 -16.56 -16.15 -7.92
N ALA A 390 -16.16 -17.39 -7.66
CA ALA A 390 -17.04 -18.55 -7.77
C ALA A 390 -17.84 -18.70 -6.48
N VAL A 391 -19.11 -19.10 -6.60
CA VAL A 391 -20.03 -19.26 -5.47
C VAL A 391 -20.49 -20.70 -5.42
N HIS A 392 -20.51 -21.30 -4.23
CA HIS A 392 -21.07 -22.63 -3.98
C HIS A 392 -21.63 -22.69 -2.56
N GLY A 393 -22.66 -23.48 -2.37
CA GLY A 393 -23.29 -23.64 -1.06
C GLY A 393 -24.68 -24.21 -1.13
N THR A 394 -25.54 -23.81 -0.19
CA THR A 394 -26.91 -24.29 -0.10
C THR A 394 -27.89 -23.15 0.08
N ARG A 395 -29.09 -23.34 -0.48
CA ARG A 395 -30.27 -22.51 -0.25
C ARG A 395 -31.48 -23.38 0.05
N GLY A 396 -32.09 -23.20 1.23
CA GLY A 396 -33.20 -24.06 1.66
C GLY A 396 -32.88 -25.58 1.64
N GLY A 397 -31.61 -25.93 1.93
CA GLY A 397 -31.12 -27.30 1.89
C GLY A 397 -30.81 -27.88 0.51
N ARG A 398 -30.95 -27.10 -0.56
CA ARG A 398 -30.56 -27.49 -1.94
C ARG A 398 -29.21 -26.89 -2.30
N GLU A 399 -28.37 -27.66 -2.96
CA GLU A 399 -27.12 -27.15 -3.50
C GLU A 399 -27.37 -26.05 -4.55
N VAL A 400 -26.58 -24.96 -4.47
CA VAL A 400 -26.58 -23.86 -5.44
C VAL A 400 -25.15 -23.50 -5.80
N ARG A 401 -24.96 -23.06 -7.02
CA ARG A 401 -23.68 -22.55 -7.55
C ARG A 401 -23.92 -21.24 -8.27
N GLY A 402 -22.84 -20.48 -8.46
CA GLY A 402 -22.97 -19.23 -9.16
C GLY A 402 -21.65 -18.52 -9.40
N LEU A 403 -21.78 -17.31 -9.88
CA LEU A 403 -20.67 -16.36 -10.09
C LEU A 403 -21.05 -15.03 -9.47
N GLY A 404 -20.03 -14.27 -9.09
CA GLY A 404 -20.23 -12.93 -8.56
C GLY A 404 -18.97 -12.07 -8.63
N TYR A 405 -19.15 -10.86 -8.16
CA TYR A 405 -18.08 -9.94 -7.81
C TYR A 405 -18.12 -9.65 -6.32
N VAL A 406 -16.93 -9.47 -5.77
CA VAL A 406 -16.74 -8.90 -4.43
C VAL A 406 -15.91 -7.64 -4.58
N GLU A 407 -16.32 -6.56 -3.95
CA GLU A 407 -15.55 -5.34 -3.80
C GLU A 407 -15.16 -5.16 -2.33
N ARG A 408 -13.89 -4.82 -2.09
CA ARG A 408 -13.36 -4.43 -0.79
C ARG A 408 -12.57 -3.14 -0.95
N SER A 409 -13.11 -2.07 -0.41
CA SER A 409 -12.58 -0.71 -0.57
C SER A 409 -12.42 -0.01 0.78
N GLY A 410 -11.48 0.95 0.84
CA GLY A 410 -11.24 1.77 2.03
C GLY A 410 -10.27 1.18 3.06
N PHE A 411 -9.78 -0.03 2.87
CA PHE A 411 -8.84 -0.72 3.79
C PHE A 411 -7.36 -0.48 3.45
N ALA A 412 -7.04 0.67 2.85
CA ALA A 412 -5.69 0.96 2.38
C ALA A 412 -4.72 1.25 3.55
N SER A 413 -3.57 0.57 3.57
CA SER A 413 -2.51 0.76 4.55
C SER A 413 -1.62 1.99 4.28
N ILE A 414 -1.87 2.72 3.19
CA ILE A 414 -1.02 3.80 2.71
C ILE A 414 -1.35 5.17 3.32
N ASP A 415 -2.21 5.21 4.31
CA ASP A 415 -2.57 6.47 4.98
C ASP A 415 -1.39 7.14 5.71
N ASP A 416 -0.37 6.37 6.06
CA ASP A 416 0.90 6.87 6.57
C ASP A 416 2.07 5.94 6.18
N LEU A 417 3.29 6.50 6.09
CA LEU A 417 4.47 5.74 5.71
C LEU A 417 4.88 4.69 6.75
N GLU A 418 4.58 4.90 8.05
CA GLU A 418 4.92 3.92 9.09
C GLU A 418 4.05 2.67 8.94
N GLY A 419 2.74 2.85 8.77
CA GLY A 419 1.80 1.76 8.48
C GLY A 419 2.17 1.02 7.19
N PHE A 420 2.53 1.75 6.14
CA PHE A 420 2.99 1.18 4.88
C PHE A 420 4.24 0.31 5.07
N PHE A 421 5.31 0.83 5.70
CA PHE A 421 6.51 0.04 5.93
C PHE A 421 6.31 -1.10 6.94
N ALA A 422 5.37 -0.97 7.87
CA ALA A 422 4.97 -2.09 8.74
C ALA A 422 4.33 -3.23 7.93
N ALA A 423 3.50 -2.91 6.93
CA ALA A 423 2.90 -3.88 6.01
C ALA A 423 3.97 -4.54 5.12
N VAL A 424 4.90 -3.75 4.55
CA VAL A 424 6.09 -4.27 3.85
C VAL A 424 6.86 -5.24 4.74
N GLY A 425 7.09 -4.87 6.01
CA GLY A 425 7.82 -5.69 6.98
C GLY A 425 7.16 -7.04 7.28
N LYS A 426 5.83 -7.11 7.25
CA LYS A 426 5.12 -8.40 7.38
C LYS A 426 5.42 -9.31 6.18
N GLU A 427 5.43 -8.77 4.97
CA GLU A 427 5.71 -9.54 3.75
C GLU A 427 7.18 -9.95 3.65
N VAL A 428 8.11 -9.10 4.08
CA VAL A 428 9.54 -9.45 4.21
C VAL A 428 9.72 -10.66 5.13
N ARG A 429 9.11 -10.64 6.32
CA ARG A 429 9.18 -11.77 7.26
C ARG A 429 8.59 -13.04 6.67
N ARG A 430 7.48 -12.95 5.94
CA ARG A 430 6.88 -14.08 5.23
C ARG A 430 7.84 -14.63 4.18
N SER A 431 8.39 -13.78 3.31
CA SER A 431 9.36 -14.19 2.27
C SER A 431 10.61 -14.84 2.86
N VAL A 432 11.13 -14.29 3.97
CA VAL A 432 12.24 -14.91 4.70
C VAL A 432 11.83 -16.25 5.31
N ALA A 433 10.62 -16.36 5.88
CA ALA A 433 10.14 -17.60 6.48
C ALA A 433 9.97 -18.74 5.45
N GLU A 434 9.54 -18.40 4.25
CA GLU A 434 9.42 -19.37 3.14
C GLU A 434 10.79 -19.87 2.66
N LEU A 435 11.78 -18.98 2.54
CA LEU A 435 13.13 -19.33 2.08
C LEU A 435 14.00 -19.94 3.17
N TYR A 436 13.78 -19.57 4.42
CA TYR A 436 14.56 -19.94 5.59
C TYR A 436 13.65 -20.47 6.70
N PRO A 437 12.91 -21.58 6.47
CA PRO A 437 11.95 -22.10 7.45
C PRO A 437 12.67 -22.61 8.70
N ARG A 438 12.11 -22.33 9.89
CA ARG A 438 12.72 -22.74 11.17
C ARG A 438 12.88 -24.26 11.31
N SER A 439 11.98 -25.03 10.68
CA SER A 439 12.02 -26.49 10.62
C SER A 439 12.01 -26.94 9.15
N PRO A 440 13.14 -26.85 8.44
CA PRO A 440 13.20 -27.22 7.04
C PRO A 440 13.01 -28.72 6.83
N SER A 441 12.36 -29.11 5.75
CA SER A 441 12.43 -30.47 5.25
C SER A 441 13.84 -30.80 4.77
N PHE A 442 14.14 -32.09 4.55
CA PHE A 442 15.42 -32.50 3.96
C PHE A 442 15.65 -31.81 2.59
N GLU A 443 14.63 -31.71 1.77
CA GLU A 443 14.71 -31.07 0.47
C GLU A 443 14.98 -29.57 0.59
N GLN A 444 14.29 -28.87 1.50
CA GLN A 444 14.55 -27.45 1.77
C GLN A 444 15.97 -27.21 2.29
N ALA A 445 16.45 -28.05 3.19
CA ALA A 445 17.84 -27.99 3.68
C ALA A 445 18.84 -28.22 2.54
N ARG A 446 18.60 -29.25 1.69
CA ARG A 446 19.42 -29.52 0.50
C ARG A 446 19.47 -28.27 -0.41
N ASP A 447 18.36 -27.65 -0.69
CA ASP A 447 18.31 -26.46 -1.56
C ASP A 447 19.10 -25.29 -1.00
N LEU A 448 19.26 -25.20 0.31
CA LEU A 448 20.09 -24.17 0.96
C LEU A 448 21.59 -24.50 0.91
N ILE A 449 21.96 -25.79 0.95
CA ILE A 449 23.36 -26.26 1.11
C ILE A 449 23.97 -26.61 -0.24
N ALA A 450 23.25 -27.37 -1.07
CA ALA A 450 23.77 -28.04 -2.24
C ALA A 450 22.98 -27.70 -3.51
N SER A 451 23.58 -27.93 -4.67
CA SER A 451 22.84 -27.96 -5.94
C SER A 451 22.30 -29.37 -6.22
N GLU A 452 21.30 -29.47 -7.10
CA GLU A 452 20.75 -30.74 -7.56
C GLU A 452 21.81 -31.67 -8.16
N SER A 453 22.87 -31.10 -8.74
CA SER A 453 24.02 -31.85 -9.30
C SER A 453 24.93 -32.45 -8.26
N ARG A 454 24.75 -32.18 -6.97
CA ARG A 454 25.60 -32.62 -5.87
C ARG A 454 24.81 -33.22 -4.70
N PRO A 455 23.94 -34.22 -4.93
CA PRO A 455 23.09 -34.77 -3.86
C PRO A 455 23.88 -35.42 -2.72
N GLY A 456 25.08 -35.93 -2.99
CA GLY A 456 25.95 -36.57 -1.99
C GLY A 456 26.48 -35.58 -0.93
N TRP A 457 26.34 -34.25 -1.11
CA TRP A 457 26.74 -33.30 -0.07
C TRP A 457 25.80 -33.33 1.14
N MET A 458 24.64 -33.93 0.99
CA MET A 458 23.68 -34.09 2.08
C MET A 458 23.87 -35.37 2.90
N ASP A 459 24.80 -36.23 2.50
CA ASP A 459 25.06 -37.46 3.22
C ASP A 459 25.62 -37.16 4.62
N GLY A 460 24.98 -37.69 5.65
CA GLY A 460 25.33 -37.46 7.05
C GLY A 460 24.93 -36.08 7.60
N VAL A 461 24.22 -35.24 6.84
CA VAL A 461 23.73 -33.95 7.33
C VAL A 461 22.54 -34.15 8.26
N ASP A 462 22.70 -33.74 9.51
CA ASP A 462 21.63 -33.61 10.49
C ASP A 462 20.89 -32.29 10.25
N VAL A 463 19.69 -32.36 9.64
CA VAL A 463 18.88 -31.20 9.22
C VAL A 463 18.44 -30.37 10.43
N GLU A 464 18.15 -30.98 11.57
CA GLU A 464 17.75 -30.24 12.77
C GLU A 464 18.92 -29.44 13.36
N ARG A 465 20.09 -30.04 13.41
CA ARG A 465 21.32 -29.33 13.82
C ARG A 465 21.67 -28.21 12.87
N PHE A 466 21.55 -28.45 11.57
CA PHE A 466 21.76 -27.41 10.56
C PHE A 466 20.80 -26.23 10.78
N ALA A 467 19.53 -26.50 10.97
CA ALA A 467 18.54 -25.46 11.21
C ALA A 467 18.86 -24.63 12.47
N ARG A 468 19.20 -25.30 13.57
CA ARG A 468 19.53 -24.68 14.84
C ARG A 468 20.78 -23.79 14.78
N THR A 469 21.77 -24.13 13.99
CA THR A 469 23.06 -23.43 13.93
C THR A 469 23.15 -22.39 12.81
N MET A 470 22.38 -22.55 11.74
CA MET A 470 22.43 -21.71 10.54
C MET A 470 21.18 -20.82 10.37
N ILE A 471 19.99 -21.43 10.58
CA ILE A 471 18.71 -20.77 10.29
C ILE A 471 18.21 -19.97 11.49
N HIS A 472 18.12 -20.61 12.67
CA HIS A 472 17.56 -19.97 13.85
C HIS A 472 18.25 -18.66 14.24
N PRO A 473 19.61 -18.54 14.21
CA PRO A 473 20.28 -17.29 14.55
C PRO A 473 19.83 -16.11 13.67
N VAL A 474 19.70 -16.32 12.35
CA VAL A 474 19.26 -15.29 11.40
C VAL A 474 17.78 -14.97 11.61
N ARG A 475 16.95 -16.02 11.78
CA ARG A 475 15.51 -15.87 12.00
C ARG A 475 15.18 -15.14 13.30
N ASP A 476 15.97 -15.33 14.36
CA ASP A 476 15.75 -14.65 15.64
C ASP A 476 15.84 -13.12 15.51
N ILE A 477 16.70 -12.60 14.66
CA ILE A 477 16.77 -11.16 14.38
C ILE A 477 15.72 -10.73 13.36
N THR A 478 15.50 -11.51 12.30
CA THR A 478 14.52 -11.16 11.26
C THR A 478 13.09 -11.12 11.79
N ASP A 479 12.71 -12.11 12.61
CA ASP A 479 11.35 -12.25 13.12
C ASP A 479 10.96 -11.11 14.08
N ARG A 480 11.93 -10.43 14.71
CA ARG A 480 11.70 -9.21 15.51
C ARG A 480 11.29 -8.01 14.66
N GLY A 481 11.46 -8.10 13.34
CA GLY A 481 11.11 -7.05 12.39
C GLY A 481 12.14 -5.94 12.29
N GLY A 482 11.86 -4.99 11.40
CA GLY A 482 12.68 -3.82 11.11
C GLY A 482 11.87 -2.85 10.25
N LYS A 483 12.48 -1.73 9.84
CA LYS A 483 11.81 -0.72 8.99
C LYS A 483 11.57 -1.17 7.54
N SER A 484 12.22 -2.24 7.09
CA SER A 484 12.06 -2.94 5.79
C SER A 484 12.11 -2.07 4.51
N TRP A 485 12.51 -0.81 4.62
CA TRP A 485 12.54 0.12 3.48
C TRP A 485 13.53 -0.32 2.38
N ARG A 486 14.65 -0.99 2.76
CA ARG A 486 15.62 -1.54 1.78
C ARG A 486 14.99 -2.63 0.92
N SER A 487 14.14 -3.46 1.53
CA SER A 487 13.41 -4.51 0.82
C SER A 487 12.39 -3.92 -0.15
N TYR A 488 11.67 -2.86 0.27
CA TYR A 488 10.75 -2.15 -0.61
C TYR A 488 11.47 -1.48 -1.77
N ALA A 489 12.65 -0.90 -1.53
CA ALA A 489 13.43 -0.18 -2.55
C ALA A 489 13.66 -1.02 -3.81
N ALA A 490 14.03 -2.30 -3.67
CA ALA A 490 14.27 -3.18 -4.82
C ALA A 490 13.01 -3.36 -5.69
N LEU A 491 11.84 -3.56 -5.09
CA LEU A 491 10.57 -3.71 -5.81
C LEU A 491 10.08 -2.37 -6.40
N ALA A 492 10.15 -1.30 -5.61
CA ALA A 492 9.76 0.04 -6.08
C ALA A 492 10.59 0.49 -7.28
N CYS A 493 11.90 0.20 -7.28
CA CYS A 493 12.79 0.54 -8.39
C CYS A 493 12.54 -0.30 -9.64
N CYS A 494 12.02 -1.52 -9.51
CA CYS A 494 11.53 -2.31 -10.64
C CYS A 494 10.29 -1.64 -11.28
N ASP A 495 9.29 -1.30 -10.46
CA ASP A 495 8.03 -0.72 -10.95
C ASP A 495 8.21 0.69 -11.51
N ILE A 496 9.07 1.53 -10.91
CA ILE A 496 9.31 2.90 -11.33
C ILE A 496 9.87 3.00 -12.76
N VAL A 497 10.65 2.02 -13.17
CA VAL A 497 11.22 1.98 -14.53
C VAL A 497 10.31 1.28 -15.54
N GLY A 498 9.11 0.86 -15.11
CA GLY A 498 8.08 0.24 -15.96
C GLY A 498 8.08 -1.30 -15.93
N GLY A 499 8.81 -1.92 -15.00
CA GLY A 499 8.81 -3.37 -14.78
C GLY A 499 7.58 -3.86 -14.02
N ASP A 500 7.56 -5.14 -13.72
CA ASP A 500 6.52 -5.81 -12.94
C ASP A 500 7.14 -6.49 -11.70
N SER A 501 7.11 -5.79 -10.57
CA SER A 501 7.70 -6.28 -9.31
C SER A 501 7.05 -7.54 -8.75
N ARG A 502 5.82 -7.89 -9.18
CA ARG A 502 5.12 -9.11 -8.78
C ARG A 502 5.92 -10.38 -9.10
N LYS A 503 6.73 -10.34 -10.13
CA LYS A 503 7.64 -11.42 -10.52
C LYS A 503 8.79 -11.62 -9.53
N PHE A 504 9.10 -10.60 -8.73
CA PHE A 504 10.27 -10.53 -7.86
C PHE A 504 9.93 -10.44 -6.36
N VAL A 505 8.73 -10.85 -5.95
CA VAL A 505 8.26 -10.77 -4.54
C VAL A 505 9.25 -11.40 -3.56
N LYS A 506 9.84 -12.53 -3.91
CA LYS A 506 10.86 -13.21 -3.08
C LYS A 506 12.11 -12.36 -2.84
N TRP A 507 12.36 -11.36 -3.70
CA TRP A 507 13.48 -10.42 -3.53
C TRP A 507 13.32 -9.53 -2.30
N LEU A 508 12.13 -9.42 -1.70
CA LEU A 508 11.96 -8.76 -0.41
C LEU A 508 12.85 -9.36 0.68
N ALA A 509 13.16 -10.65 0.62
CA ALA A 509 14.05 -11.32 1.57
C ALA A 509 15.53 -11.01 1.35
N MET A 510 15.94 -10.67 0.12
CA MET A 510 17.35 -10.49 -0.24
C MET A 510 18.03 -9.36 0.54
N PRO A 511 17.49 -8.12 0.59
CA PRO A 511 18.07 -7.05 1.39
C PRO A 511 18.05 -7.35 2.89
N GLU A 512 17.06 -8.10 3.36
CA GLU A 512 16.96 -8.48 4.76
C GLU A 512 18.07 -9.47 5.14
N PHE A 513 18.38 -10.47 4.30
CA PHE A 513 19.51 -11.38 4.54
C PHE A 513 20.84 -10.62 4.58
N MET A 514 21.09 -9.73 3.62
CA MET A 514 22.31 -8.92 3.62
C MET A 514 22.42 -8.06 4.89
N HIS A 515 21.32 -7.36 5.23
CA HIS A 515 21.32 -6.43 6.35
C HIS A 515 21.36 -7.16 7.70
N VAL A 516 20.55 -8.22 7.90
CA VAL A 516 20.56 -8.98 9.15
C VAL A 516 21.89 -9.71 9.32
N GLY A 517 22.44 -10.24 8.25
CA GLY A 517 23.80 -10.81 8.28
C GLY A 517 24.83 -9.81 8.78
N SER A 518 24.81 -8.57 8.25
CA SER A 518 25.72 -7.51 8.69
C SER A 518 25.49 -7.12 10.14
N LEU A 519 24.23 -7.02 10.61
CA LEU A 519 23.92 -6.71 12.00
C LEU A 519 24.42 -7.77 12.98
N ILE A 520 24.30 -9.05 12.62
CA ILE A 520 24.77 -10.16 13.46
C ILE A 520 26.29 -10.12 13.63
N VAL A 521 27.03 -9.84 12.56
CA VAL A 521 28.50 -9.76 12.59
C VAL A 521 28.95 -8.49 13.31
N ASP A 522 28.31 -7.36 13.05
CA ASP A 522 28.54 -6.07 13.70
C ASP A 522 28.36 -6.17 15.23
N ASP A 523 27.27 -6.82 15.69
CA ASP A 523 27.03 -7.06 17.11
C ASP A 523 28.13 -7.84 17.81
N VAL A 524 28.81 -8.78 17.11
CA VAL A 524 29.97 -9.51 17.66
C VAL A 524 31.17 -8.57 17.76
N GLN A 525 31.42 -7.75 16.73
CA GLN A 525 32.54 -6.80 16.67
C GLN A 525 32.40 -5.71 17.74
N ASP A 526 31.20 -5.18 17.91
CA ASP A 526 30.89 -4.10 18.90
C ASP A 526 30.60 -4.65 20.31
N ARG A 527 30.47 -6.00 20.46
CA ARG A 527 30.06 -6.67 21.70
C ARG A 527 28.70 -6.17 22.23
N SER A 528 27.78 -5.86 21.34
CA SER A 528 26.46 -5.36 21.69
C SER A 528 25.61 -6.42 22.39
N ASP A 529 24.87 -6.03 23.43
CA ASP A 529 24.03 -6.96 24.19
C ASP A 529 22.61 -7.11 23.61
N VAL A 530 22.10 -6.06 22.98
CA VAL A 530 20.70 -5.98 22.55
C VAL A 530 20.58 -5.55 21.08
N ARG A 531 19.72 -6.22 20.32
CA ARG A 531 19.36 -5.86 18.95
C ARG A 531 17.86 -6.05 18.71
N ARG A 532 17.19 -5.04 18.17
CA ARG A 532 15.73 -5.07 17.89
C ARG A 532 14.92 -5.53 19.12
N GLY A 533 15.22 -4.98 20.30
CA GLY A 533 14.51 -5.25 21.55
C GLY A 533 14.75 -6.61 22.20
N GLY A 534 15.70 -7.40 21.71
CA GLY A 534 16.07 -8.68 22.32
C GLY A 534 17.58 -8.93 22.34
N PRO A 535 18.06 -10.01 22.96
CA PRO A 535 19.48 -10.32 23.04
C PRO A 535 20.08 -10.52 21.64
N THR A 536 21.35 -10.14 21.46
CA THR A 536 22.08 -10.34 20.23
C THR A 536 22.39 -11.83 20.01
N VAL A 537 22.65 -12.22 18.73
CA VAL A 537 22.86 -13.62 18.35
C VAL A 537 24.04 -14.23 19.09
N HIS A 538 25.16 -13.51 19.23
CA HIS A 538 26.34 -14.04 19.91
C HIS A 538 26.11 -14.26 21.42
N ARG A 539 25.19 -13.52 22.05
CA ARG A 539 24.80 -13.76 23.44
C ARG A 539 23.95 -15.01 23.62
N VAL A 540 23.19 -15.41 22.58
CA VAL A 540 22.33 -16.61 22.63
C VAL A 540 23.03 -17.86 22.13
N TYR A 541 23.77 -17.77 21.01
CA TYR A 541 24.35 -18.92 20.28
C TYR A 541 25.88 -18.99 20.38
N GLY A 542 26.54 -17.97 20.94
CA GLY A 542 27.99 -17.83 20.97
C GLY A 542 28.56 -17.20 19.69
N ASP A 543 29.78 -16.63 19.82
CA ASP A 543 30.47 -15.89 18.76
C ASP A 543 30.64 -16.71 17.46
N ALA A 544 31.08 -17.98 17.60
CA ALA A 544 31.35 -18.83 16.43
C ALA A 544 30.09 -19.06 15.56
N HIS A 545 28.95 -19.33 16.20
CA HIS A 545 27.67 -19.49 15.45
C HIS A 545 27.15 -18.16 14.90
N ALA A 546 27.31 -17.06 15.64
CA ALA A 546 26.92 -15.74 15.17
C ALA A 546 27.70 -15.34 13.92
N ILE A 547 29.03 -15.44 13.96
CA ILE A 547 29.90 -15.14 12.79
C ILE A 547 29.52 -16.02 11.60
N ASN A 548 29.40 -17.34 11.81
CA ASN A 548 29.11 -18.26 10.70
C ASN A 548 27.72 -18.04 10.09
N SER A 549 26.67 -17.92 10.90
CA SER A 549 25.31 -17.72 10.41
C SER A 549 25.11 -16.32 9.79
N GLY A 550 25.72 -15.29 10.40
CA GLY A 550 25.68 -13.91 9.86
C GLY A 550 26.39 -13.80 8.51
N THR A 551 27.59 -14.40 8.37
CA THR A 551 28.31 -14.42 7.09
C THR A 551 27.62 -15.28 6.05
N ALA A 552 27.02 -16.42 6.42
CA ALA A 552 26.25 -17.24 5.51
C ALA A 552 25.03 -16.50 4.95
N ALA A 553 24.38 -15.65 5.74
CA ALA A 553 23.23 -14.86 5.29
C ALA A 553 23.59 -13.96 4.09
N TYR A 554 24.83 -13.46 3.97
CA TYR A 554 25.27 -12.70 2.80
C TYR A 554 25.16 -13.49 1.50
N PHE A 555 25.29 -14.82 1.54
CA PHE A 555 25.23 -15.66 0.36
C PHE A 555 23.82 -16.19 0.06
N MET A 556 22.90 -16.11 1.01
CA MET A 556 21.53 -16.60 0.81
C MET A 556 20.74 -15.73 -0.16
N GLY A 557 20.90 -14.42 -0.09
CA GLY A 557 20.24 -13.48 -1.01
C GLY A 557 20.60 -13.72 -2.48
N GLN A 558 21.82 -14.16 -2.75
CA GLN A 558 22.30 -14.47 -4.09
C GLN A 558 21.48 -15.57 -4.80
N LYS A 559 20.93 -16.53 -4.05
CA LYS A 559 20.07 -17.59 -4.64
C LYS A 559 18.85 -17.03 -5.36
N LEU A 560 18.32 -15.90 -4.90
CA LEU A 560 17.15 -15.26 -5.46
C LEU A 560 17.40 -14.62 -6.84
N LEU A 561 18.66 -14.37 -7.18
CA LEU A 561 19.07 -13.84 -8.48
C LEU A 561 19.02 -14.88 -9.60
N ASN A 562 18.98 -16.16 -9.25
CA ASN A 562 18.82 -17.24 -10.23
C ASN A 562 17.33 -17.40 -10.58
N SER A 563 16.78 -16.41 -11.29
CA SER A 563 15.40 -16.35 -11.72
C SER A 563 15.30 -16.45 -13.25
N ASP A 564 14.29 -17.16 -13.75
CA ASP A 564 13.99 -17.24 -15.19
C ASP A 564 13.24 -16.00 -15.70
N GLU A 565 12.85 -15.10 -14.80
CA GLU A 565 12.17 -13.83 -15.13
C GLU A 565 13.11 -12.77 -15.72
N VAL A 566 14.42 -12.97 -15.65
CA VAL A 566 15.44 -12.05 -16.19
C VAL A 566 16.32 -12.75 -17.22
N SER A 567 16.83 -11.98 -18.18
CA SER A 567 17.77 -12.48 -19.19
C SER A 567 19.09 -12.96 -18.56
N HIS A 568 19.83 -13.80 -19.27
CA HIS A 568 21.16 -14.26 -18.80
C HIS A 568 22.14 -13.09 -18.62
N ALA A 569 22.07 -12.07 -19.48
CA ALA A 569 22.92 -10.88 -19.38
C ALA A 569 22.57 -10.06 -18.14
N ASP A 570 21.28 -9.82 -17.90
CA ASP A 570 20.83 -9.10 -16.72
C ASP A 570 21.14 -9.87 -15.44
N ARG A 571 21.03 -11.22 -15.45
CA ARG A 571 21.39 -12.06 -14.32
C ARG A 571 22.87 -11.90 -13.95
N LEU A 572 23.78 -11.88 -14.91
CA LEU A 572 25.20 -11.61 -14.65
C LEU A 572 25.40 -10.22 -14.05
N ARG A 573 24.74 -9.21 -14.58
CA ARG A 573 24.78 -7.84 -14.06
C ARG A 573 24.26 -7.74 -12.63
N LEU A 574 23.16 -8.47 -12.32
CA LEU A 574 22.62 -8.56 -10.97
C LEU A 574 23.60 -9.17 -9.98
N TYR A 575 24.34 -10.24 -10.38
CA TYR A 575 25.40 -10.81 -9.56
C TYR A 575 26.53 -9.81 -9.33
N ASP A 576 26.95 -9.07 -10.36
CA ASP A 576 28.01 -8.07 -10.23
C ASP A 576 27.63 -6.97 -9.23
N LEU A 577 26.39 -6.42 -9.35
CA LEU A 577 25.85 -5.42 -8.44
C LEU A 577 25.72 -5.94 -7.01
N TYR A 578 25.27 -7.20 -6.85
CA TYR A 578 25.13 -7.82 -5.53
C TYR A 578 26.47 -7.94 -4.82
N PHE A 579 27.50 -8.45 -5.50
CA PHE A 579 28.82 -8.62 -4.92
C PHE A 579 29.56 -7.29 -4.77
N GLU A 580 29.29 -6.30 -5.63
CA GLU A 580 29.78 -4.92 -5.44
C GLU A 580 29.25 -4.32 -4.14
N ALA A 581 27.94 -4.44 -3.89
CA ALA A 581 27.31 -3.98 -2.65
C ALA A 581 27.92 -4.65 -1.40
N LEU A 582 28.17 -5.96 -1.45
CA LEU A 582 28.82 -6.67 -0.35
C LEU A 582 30.29 -6.21 -0.13
N ARG A 583 31.08 -6.08 -1.20
CA ARG A 583 32.47 -5.60 -1.10
C ARG A 583 32.53 -4.18 -0.53
N ALA A 584 31.67 -3.28 -1.01
CA ALA A 584 31.58 -1.92 -0.50
C ALA A 584 31.22 -1.89 1.00
N GLY A 585 30.20 -2.65 1.40
CA GLY A 585 29.78 -2.75 2.79
C GLY A 585 30.89 -3.25 3.73
N HIS A 586 31.63 -4.29 3.32
CA HIS A 586 32.77 -4.81 4.09
C HIS A 586 33.93 -3.83 4.14
N ALA A 587 34.25 -3.12 3.04
CA ALA A 587 35.28 -2.10 3.04
C ALA A 587 34.93 -0.94 3.98
N GLY A 588 33.66 -0.49 3.94
CA GLY A 588 33.17 0.54 4.85
C GLY A 588 33.25 0.12 6.32
N GLN A 589 32.87 -1.14 6.64
CA GLN A 589 32.97 -1.68 7.98
C GLN A 589 34.45 -1.78 8.45
N ALA A 590 35.35 -2.20 7.59
CA ALA A 590 36.78 -2.28 7.94
C ALA A 590 37.35 -0.90 8.31
N LEU A 591 37.00 0.14 7.54
CA LEU A 591 37.40 1.51 7.82
C LEU A 591 36.75 2.09 9.10
N ASP A 592 35.50 1.69 9.39
CA ASP A 592 34.79 2.10 10.60
C ASP A 592 35.43 1.48 11.86
N ILE A 593 35.86 0.22 11.79
CA ILE A 593 36.58 -0.48 12.86
C ILE A 593 37.95 0.13 13.09
N GLU A 594 38.71 0.47 12.05
CA GLU A 594 40.03 1.09 12.16
C GLU A 594 39.95 2.47 12.82
N GLY A 595 38.90 3.27 12.52
CA GLY A 595 38.69 4.58 13.10
C GLY A 595 39.59 5.66 12.49
N PHE A 596 39.78 6.76 13.22
CA PHE A 596 40.44 7.98 12.72
C PHE A 596 41.52 8.55 13.65
N ASP A 597 41.88 7.87 14.70
CA ASP A 597 42.73 8.42 15.78
C ASP A 597 44.02 9.05 15.26
N ASP A 598 44.61 8.46 14.19
CA ASP A 598 45.82 8.93 13.54
C ASP A 598 45.71 10.29 12.87
N VAL A 599 44.49 10.68 12.45
CA VAL A 599 44.24 11.94 11.70
C VAL A 599 43.48 12.99 12.52
N VAL A 600 42.84 12.59 13.62
CA VAL A 600 42.02 13.50 14.43
C VAL A 600 42.90 14.51 15.18
N ASP A 601 44.06 14.11 15.71
CA ASP A 601 44.97 15.01 16.41
C ASP A 601 45.41 16.18 15.49
N ASP A 602 45.72 15.88 14.22
CA ASP A 602 46.05 16.88 13.22
C ASP A 602 44.87 17.76 12.84
N ALA A 603 43.69 17.19 12.63
CA ALA A 603 42.46 17.91 12.33
C ALA A 603 42.08 18.86 13.48
N VAL A 604 42.18 18.43 14.73
CA VAL A 604 41.95 19.27 15.91
C VAL A 604 42.97 20.41 16.00
N ALA A 605 44.25 20.13 15.78
CA ALA A 605 45.29 21.15 15.82
C ALA A 605 45.09 22.25 14.77
N ARG A 606 44.77 21.89 13.53
CA ARG A 606 44.59 22.79 12.40
C ARG A 606 43.18 23.37 12.27
N GLY A 607 42.16 22.72 12.89
CA GLY A 607 40.75 23.02 12.64
C GLY A 607 40.28 22.55 11.26
N ASP A 608 40.88 21.47 10.75
CA ASP A 608 40.55 20.90 9.44
C ASP A 608 39.37 19.89 9.57
N GLY A 609 38.19 20.40 9.96
CA GLY A 609 36.94 19.66 9.97
C GLY A 609 36.59 19.04 8.60
N PRO A 610 36.72 19.79 7.47
CA PRO A 610 36.39 19.28 6.14
C PRO A 610 37.14 18.02 5.72
N ALA A 611 38.44 17.90 6.04
CA ALA A 611 39.19 16.68 5.72
C ALA A 611 38.64 15.44 6.47
N LEU A 612 38.24 15.62 7.74
CA LEU A 612 37.66 14.59 8.55
C LEU A 612 36.23 14.25 8.10
N GLU A 613 35.42 15.26 7.77
CA GLU A 613 34.08 15.07 7.17
C GLU A 613 34.17 14.21 5.91
N HIS A 614 35.13 14.45 5.03
CA HIS A 614 35.32 13.69 3.79
C HIS A 614 35.55 12.19 4.07
N ARG A 615 36.35 11.85 5.07
CA ARG A 615 36.61 10.46 5.47
C ARG A 615 35.37 9.80 6.09
N ILE A 616 34.65 10.49 6.97
CA ILE A 616 33.43 9.99 7.60
C ILE A 616 32.36 9.71 6.51
N LEU A 617 32.17 10.64 5.59
CA LEU A 617 31.24 10.46 4.48
C LEU A 617 31.64 9.31 3.56
N ALA A 618 32.94 9.03 3.37
CA ALA A 618 33.40 7.88 2.62
C ALA A 618 33.01 6.54 3.31
N ILE A 619 33.12 6.47 4.64
CA ILE A 619 32.67 5.30 5.42
C ILE A 619 31.15 5.16 5.32
N HIS A 620 30.38 6.23 5.54
CA HIS A 620 28.92 6.22 5.41
C HIS A 620 28.49 5.77 4.01
N ARG A 621 29.20 6.25 2.96
CA ARG A 621 28.97 5.83 1.57
C ARG A 621 29.16 4.33 1.41
N LEU A 622 30.31 3.82 1.80
CA LEU A 622 30.65 2.40 1.61
C LEU A 622 29.82 1.46 2.48
N LYS A 623 29.69 1.77 3.79
CA LYS A 623 29.01 0.91 4.75
C LYS A 623 27.50 0.85 4.53
N THR A 624 26.85 1.97 4.17
CA THR A 624 25.39 2.11 4.16
C THR A 624 24.83 2.48 2.81
N ALA A 625 25.39 3.51 2.15
CA ALA A 625 24.77 4.06 0.94
C ALA A 625 25.00 3.19 -0.31
N ALA A 626 26.19 2.66 -0.52
CA ALA A 626 26.49 1.82 -1.67
C ALA A 626 25.69 0.51 -1.69
N PRO A 627 25.51 -0.23 -0.57
CA PRO A 627 24.58 -1.37 -0.54
C PRO A 627 23.13 -0.98 -0.88
N ALA A 628 22.64 0.16 -0.42
CA ALA A 628 21.30 0.63 -0.76
C ALA A 628 21.16 0.98 -2.25
N ALA A 629 22.16 1.68 -2.81
CA ALA A 629 22.24 1.99 -4.23
C ALA A 629 22.32 0.74 -5.10
N GLY A 630 23.10 -0.27 -4.69
CA GLY A 630 23.22 -1.55 -5.38
C GLY A 630 21.86 -2.26 -5.47
N LEU A 631 21.12 -2.33 -4.35
CA LEU A 631 19.78 -2.93 -4.32
C LEU A 631 18.78 -2.19 -5.22
N ALA A 632 18.82 -0.86 -5.22
CA ALA A 632 17.97 -0.05 -6.08
C ALA A 632 18.28 -0.25 -7.58
N ARG A 633 19.57 -0.27 -7.94
CA ARG A 633 20.03 -0.60 -9.30
C ARG A 633 19.58 -1.99 -9.74
N MET A 634 19.67 -2.99 -8.84
CA MET A 634 19.21 -4.34 -9.14
C MET A 634 17.72 -4.36 -9.44
N GLY A 635 16.90 -3.64 -8.68
CA GLY A 635 15.48 -3.48 -8.97
C GLY A 635 15.23 -2.87 -10.35
N ALA A 636 15.93 -1.79 -10.69
CA ALA A 636 15.81 -1.13 -12.00
C ALA A 636 16.29 -2.02 -13.17
N VAL A 637 17.35 -2.82 -13.00
CA VAL A 637 17.79 -3.82 -13.99
C VAL A 637 16.71 -4.87 -14.20
N ALA A 638 16.14 -5.41 -13.13
CA ALA A 638 15.06 -6.41 -13.21
C ALA A 638 13.78 -5.85 -13.87
N GLY A 639 13.53 -4.54 -13.72
CA GLY A 639 12.44 -3.83 -14.38
C GLY A 639 12.69 -3.46 -15.83
N GLY A 640 13.89 -3.71 -16.37
CA GLY A 640 14.25 -3.37 -17.75
C GLY A 640 14.54 -1.87 -17.95
N GLY A 641 14.97 -1.18 -16.89
CA GLY A 641 15.31 0.25 -16.94
C GLY A 641 16.46 0.54 -17.89
N SER A 642 16.46 1.75 -18.48
CA SER A 642 17.59 2.26 -19.24
C SER A 642 18.81 2.54 -18.34
N GLU A 643 20.02 2.60 -18.90
CA GLU A 643 21.23 2.91 -18.13
C GLU A 643 21.08 4.21 -17.32
N ALA A 644 20.50 5.26 -17.93
CA ALA A 644 20.27 6.53 -17.25
C ALA A 644 19.33 6.39 -16.04
N GLN A 645 18.30 5.56 -16.15
CA GLN A 645 17.38 5.29 -15.04
C GLN A 645 18.05 4.45 -13.93
N ILE A 646 18.82 3.43 -14.31
CA ILE A 646 19.54 2.56 -13.37
C ILE A 646 20.54 3.38 -12.56
N GLU A 647 21.32 4.24 -13.20
CA GLU A 647 22.29 5.10 -12.53
C GLU A 647 21.60 6.15 -11.63
N ALA A 648 20.56 6.83 -12.14
CA ALA A 648 19.86 7.86 -11.38
C ALA A 648 19.14 7.30 -10.14
N VAL A 649 18.56 6.10 -10.23
CA VAL A 649 17.98 5.38 -9.09
C VAL A 649 19.08 5.04 -8.07
N GLY A 650 20.23 4.57 -8.54
CA GLY A 650 21.39 4.30 -7.70
C GLY A 650 21.86 5.55 -6.95
N ASP A 651 22.05 6.65 -7.66
CA ASP A 651 22.43 7.95 -7.09
C ASP A 651 21.43 8.46 -6.04
N PHE A 652 20.12 8.28 -6.30
CA PHE A 652 19.09 8.69 -5.36
C PHE A 652 19.17 7.88 -4.05
N PHE A 653 19.34 6.55 -4.15
CA PHE A 653 19.49 5.70 -2.97
C PHE A 653 20.85 5.85 -2.28
N GLU A 654 21.90 6.23 -2.99
CA GLU A 654 23.17 6.65 -2.37
C GLU A 654 22.97 7.91 -1.55
N GLY A 655 22.32 8.94 -2.10
CA GLY A 655 21.98 10.17 -1.40
C GLY A 655 21.12 9.92 -0.16
N LEU A 656 20.12 9.06 -0.27
CA LEU A 656 19.27 8.63 0.86
C LEU A 656 20.07 7.88 1.93
N GLY A 657 20.96 6.99 1.55
CA GLY A 657 21.79 6.21 2.47
C GLY A 657 22.77 7.10 3.26
N LEU A 658 23.37 8.07 2.59
CA LEU A 658 24.21 9.10 3.22
C LEU A 658 23.40 9.96 4.19
N ALA A 659 22.25 10.50 3.74
CA ALA A 659 21.39 11.32 4.57
C ALA A 659 20.86 10.52 5.80
N PHE A 660 20.52 9.25 5.60
CA PHE A 660 20.10 8.36 6.69
C PHE A 660 21.17 8.28 7.77
N GLN A 661 22.43 8.09 7.41
CA GLN A 661 23.53 7.98 8.38
C GLN A 661 23.83 9.33 9.05
N ILE A 662 23.82 10.43 8.29
CA ILE A 662 24.01 11.78 8.83
C ILE A 662 22.92 12.11 9.87
N ILE A 663 21.66 11.81 9.58
CA ILE A 663 20.56 12.03 10.51
C ILE A 663 20.65 11.10 11.73
N ASP A 664 21.15 9.88 11.57
CA ASP A 664 21.40 8.96 12.68
C ASP A 664 22.43 9.53 13.68
N ASP A 665 23.55 10.09 13.16
CA ASP A 665 24.56 10.78 13.96
C ASP A 665 23.94 12.00 14.70
N VAL A 666 23.06 12.77 14.05
CA VAL A 666 22.37 13.91 14.68
C VAL A 666 21.41 13.44 15.78
N LEU A 667 20.62 12.39 15.52
CA LEU A 667 19.67 11.85 16.49
C LEU A 667 20.36 11.20 17.69
N ASN A 668 21.55 10.64 17.52
CA ASN A 668 22.36 10.15 18.64
C ASN A 668 22.63 11.26 19.66
N LEU A 669 22.84 12.50 19.20
CA LEU A 669 23.12 13.67 20.07
C LEU A 669 21.84 14.39 20.55
N ARG A 670 20.80 14.53 19.70
CA ARG A 670 19.52 15.17 20.07
C ARG A 670 18.59 14.27 20.88
N GLY A 671 18.83 12.97 20.84
CA GLY A 671 18.00 11.94 21.46
C GLY A 671 17.02 11.32 20.47
N PHE A 672 16.82 10.00 20.63
CA PHE A 672 15.81 9.27 19.89
C PHE A 672 14.47 9.39 20.62
N GLY A 673 13.40 9.66 19.90
CA GLY A 673 12.04 9.59 20.43
C GLY A 673 11.77 8.22 21.08
N ARG A 674 10.97 8.19 22.15
CA ARG A 674 10.60 6.98 22.90
C ARG A 674 11.75 6.25 23.62
N GLY A 675 12.93 6.88 23.81
CA GLY A 675 14.02 6.30 24.61
C GLY A 675 14.63 5.01 24.05
N LEU A 676 14.65 4.83 22.73
CA LEU A 676 15.15 3.63 22.05
C LEU A 676 16.67 3.40 22.20
N LYS A 677 17.44 4.49 22.41
CA LYS A 677 18.89 4.47 22.66
C LYS A 677 19.24 5.57 23.67
N ALA A 678 20.36 5.43 24.36
CA ALA A 678 20.89 6.47 25.23
C ALA A 678 21.34 7.67 24.39
N THR A 679 20.99 8.90 24.80
CA THR A 679 21.46 10.13 24.16
C THR A 679 22.97 10.27 24.37
N GLY A 680 23.72 10.50 23.28
CA GLY A 680 25.18 10.67 23.33
C GLY A 680 25.98 9.35 23.41
N GLU A 681 25.38 8.21 23.01
CA GLU A 681 26.06 6.90 23.00
C GLU A 681 27.38 6.95 22.21
N ASP A 682 27.41 7.65 21.06
CA ASP A 682 28.63 7.80 20.27
C ASP A 682 29.74 8.57 21.02
N ILE A 683 29.37 9.57 21.84
CA ILE A 683 30.32 10.27 22.71
C ILE A 683 30.85 9.32 23.77
N MET A 684 30.00 8.53 24.40
CA MET A 684 30.38 7.55 25.41
C MET A 684 31.30 6.45 24.84
N CYS A 685 31.14 6.12 23.57
CA CYS A 685 32.00 5.19 22.85
C CYS A 685 33.27 5.83 22.31
N GLY A 686 33.38 7.16 22.33
CA GLY A 686 34.53 7.92 21.79
C GLY A 686 34.54 8.02 20.28
N LYS A 687 33.39 7.84 19.60
CA LYS A 687 33.26 7.89 18.13
C LYS A 687 33.34 9.32 17.62
N VAL A 688 34.09 9.50 16.53
CA VAL A 688 34.16 10.76 15.78
C VAL A 688 33.13 10.69 14.65
N THR A 689 31.96 11.28 14.90
CA THR A 689 30.85 11.34 13.95
C THR A 689 30.85 12.63 13.12
N LEU A 690 29.99 12.77 12.12
CA LEU A 690 29.95 13.96 11.26
C LEU A 690 29.68 15.27 12.06
N PRO A 691 28.77 15.33 13.04
CA PRO A 691 28.62 16.50 13.90
C PRO A 691 29.90 16.87 14.65
N VAL A 692 30.67 15.89 15.13
CA VAL A 692 31.94 16.11 15.83
C VAL A 692 32.98 16.70 14.86
N ALA A 693 33.10 16.17 13.65
CA ALA A 693 34.01 16.69 12.64
C ALA A 693 33.69 18.16 12.27
N LYS A 694 32.39 18.48 12.11
CA LYS A 694 31.95 19.87 11.88
C LYS A 694 32.28 20.78 13.07
N ALA A 695 32.11 20.29 14.29
CA ALA A 695 32.46 21.04 15.50
C ALA A 695 33.96 21.32 15.57
N PHE A 696 34.83 20.38 15.15
CA PHE A 696 36.29 20.64 15.08
C PHE A 696 36.63 21.72 14.06
N GLY A 697 35.88 21.87 12.97
CA GLY A 697 36.03 22.95 12.02
C GLY A 697 35.55 24.33 12.55
N ALA A 698 34.54 24.35 13.44
CA ALA A 698 33.86 25.55 13.88
C ALA A 698 34.39 26.10 15.24
N LEU A 699 34.79 25.21 16.15
CA LEU A 699 35.20 25.59 17.51
C LEU A 699 36.62 26.22 17.56
N PRO A 700 36.87 27.14 18.56
CA PRO A 700 38.21 27.60 18.86
C PRO A 700 39.14 26.48 19.33
N LEU A 701 40.45 26.60 19.11
CA LEU A 701 41.47 25.59 19.39
C LEU A 701 41.30 24.95 20.77
N ALA A 702 41.19 25.77 21.82
CA ALA A 702 41.05 25.23 23.19
C ALA A 702 39.80 24.35 23.40
N ARG A 703 38.66 24.73 22.78
CA ARG A 703 37.41 23.97 22.92
C ARG A 703 37.42 22.69 22.07
N ARG A 704 38.00 22.70 20.89
CA ARG A 704 38.13 21.47 20.07
C ARG A 704 39.13 20.48 20.68
N GLN A 705 40.24 20.97 21.31
CA GLN A 705 41.15 20.11 22.06
C GLN A 705 40.46 19.50 23.29
N TRP A 706 39.68 20.28 24.03
CA TRP A 706 38.88 19.78 25.15
C TRP A 706 37.89 18.71 24.70
N LEU A 707 37.13 18.99 23.64
CA LEU A 707 36.16 18.04 23.09
C LEU A 707 36.82 16.72 22.68
N TRP A 708 37.95 16.79 21.98
CA TRP A 708 38.68 15.59 21.55
C TRP A 708 39.24 14.80 22.74
N GLN A 709 39.85 15.44 23.71
CA GLN A 709 40.35 14.78 24.93
C GLN A 709 39.22 14.10 25.68
N THR A 710 38.06 14.72 25.76
CA THR A 710 36.88 14.17 26.43
C THR A 710 36.36 12.93 25.66
N LEU A 711 36.22 13.00 24.36
CA LEU A 711 35.85 11.85 23.53
C LEU A 711 36.79 10.66 23.72
N ARG A 712 38.09 10.90 23.64
CA ARG A 712 39.12 9.84 23.85
C ARG A 712 39.01 9.19 25.22
N SER A 713 38.55 9.90 26.26
CA SER A 713 38.36 9.33 27.59
C SER A 713 37.14 8.43 27.69
N LYS A 714 36.27 8.36 26.67
CA LYS A 714 35.03 7.61 26.64
C LYS A 714 34.14 7.88 27.84
N PRO A 715 33.70 9.14 28.05
CA PRO A 715 33.06 9.59 29.28
C PRO A 715 31.74 8.84 29.52
N GLN A 716 31.54 8.35 30.73
CA GLN A 716 30.31 7.69 31.17
C GLN A 716 29.45 8.59 32.04
N ASP A 717 29.95 9.74 32.46
CA ASP A 717 29.20 10.73 33.23
C ASP A 717 28.21 11.49 32.35
N PRO A 718 26.90 11.41 32.63
CA PRO A 718 25.87 12.09 31.82
C PRO A 718 26.07 13.60 31.73
N ALA A 719 26.65 14.24 32.77
CA ALA A 719 26.91 15.68 32.79
C ALA A 719 28.00 16.06 31.77
N VAL A 720 29.06 15.26 31.71
CA VAL A 720 30.16 15.45 30.74
C VAL A 720 29.67 15.20 29.29
N VAL A 721 28.85 14.16 29.07
CA VAL A 721 28.24 13.88 27.77
C VAL A 721 27.36 15.06 27.34
N ALA A 722 26.53 15.58 28.25
CA ALA A 722 25.64 16.72 27.96
C ALA A 722 26.46 18.00 27.64
N GLU A 723 27.60 18.24 28.29
CA GLU A 723 28.48 19.37 27.97
C GLU A 723 29.08 19.24 26.55
N CYS A 724 29.48 18.04 26.17
CA CYS A 724 29.95 17.77 24.80
C CYS A 724 28.86 18.05 23.75
N ILE A 725 27.64 17.55 24.00
CA ILE A 725 26.49 17.78 23.12
C ILE A 725 26.20 19.27 23.00
N ALA A 726 26.14 19.99 24.13
CA ALA A 726 25.91 21.44 24.13
C ALA A 726 26.99 22.23 23.36
N ALA A 727 28.25 21.82 23.43
CA ALA A 727 29.33 22.43 22.67
C ALA A 727 29.20 22.20 21.17
N ILE A 728 28.82 20.99 20.72
CA ILE A 728 28.58 20.63 19.34
C ILE A 728 27.35 21.37 18.79
N GLU A 729 26.28 21.47 19.57
CA GLU A 729 25.07 22.17 19.17
C GLU A 729 25.27 23.68 19.10
N ALA A 730 25.91 24.29 20.08
CA ALA A 730 26.15 25.72 20.14
C ALA A 730 27.01 26.28 19.00
N CYS A 731 27.86 25.46 18.36
CA CYS A 731 28.62 25.86 17.20
C CYS A 731 27.86 25.66 15.84
N GLY A 732 26.60 25.22 15.89
CA GLY A 732 25.76 25.01 14.70
C GLY A 732 26.06 23.74 13.91
N ALA A 733 26.86 22.81 14.44
CA ALA A 733 27.28 21.60 13.73
C ALA A 733 26.11 20.66 13.41
N LEU A 734 25.12 20.54 14.33
CA LEU A 734 23.95 19.68 14.12
C LEU A 734 23.07 20.21 12.97
N ASP A 735 22.80 21.52 12.97
CA ASP A 735 21.99 22.13 11.89
C ASP A 735 22.68 22.07 10.53
N ALA A 736 24.03 22.22 10.51
CA ALA A 736 24.82 22.04 9.31
C ALA A 736 24.76 20.59 8.77
N CYS A 737 24.73 19.58 9.65
CA CYS A 737 24.51 18.19 9.25
C CYS A 737 23.13 17.98 8.63
N VAL A 738 22.06 18.49 9.26
CA VAL A 738 20.69 18.41 8.75
C VAL A 738 20.59 19.10 7.38
N ALA A 739 21.16 20.30 7.24
CA ALA A 739 21.19 21.02 5.96
C ALA A 739 21.91 20.23 4.86
N GLN A 740 23.04 19.58 5.20
CA GLN A 740 23.80 18.75 4.26
C GLN A 740 23.00 17.51 3.83
N ALA A 741 22.33 16.81 4.77
CA ALA A 741 21.50 15.68 4.48
C ALA A 741 20.33 16.05 3.53
N ASN A 742 19.66 17.18 3.80
CA ASN A 742 18.61 17.72 2.92
C ASN A 742 19.14 18.01 1.51
N ALA A 743 20.28 18.68 1.40
CA ALA A 743 20.88 19.03 0.10
C ALA A 743 21.22 17.77 -0.71
N LEU A 744 21.74 16.71 -0.09
CA LEU A 744 22.05 15.43 -0.74
C LEU A 744 20.80 14.79 -1.33
N VAL A 745 19.74 14.68 -0.54
CA VAL A 745 18.46 14.06 -0.99
C VAL A 745 17.82 14.87 -2.11
N GLU A 746 17.73 16.19 -1.95
CA GLU A 746 17.09 17.05 -2.96
C GLU A 746 17.89 17.08 -4.28
N ALA A 747 19.21 17.17 -4.23
CA ALA A 747 20.04 17.14 -5.44
C ALA A 747 19.93 15.80 -6.18
N ALA A 748 19.89 14.69 -5.45
CA ALA A 748 19.71 13.37 -6.04
C ALA A 748 18.30 13.22 -6.64
N TRP A 749 17.26 13.69 -5.94
CA TRP A 749 15.89 13.70 -6.45
C TRP A 749 15.74 14.51 -7.74
N GLN A 750 16.29 15.71 -7.81
CA GLN A 750 16.23 16.57 -9.00
C GLN A 750 16.84 15.90 -10.25
N ARG A 751 17.84 15.03 -10.09
CA ARG A 751 18.41 14.27 -11.21
C ARG A 751 17.55 13.07 -11.58
N PHE A 752 16.91 12.43 -10.60
CA PHE A 752 16.11 11.24 -10.78
C PHE A 752 14.71 11.53 -11.33
N ASP A 753 14.01 12.53 -10.74
CA ASP A 753 12.60 12.86 -11.03
C ASP A 753 12.25 12.94 -12.53
N PRO A 754 13.04 13.60 -13.41
CA PRO A 754 12.67 13.73 -14.82
C PRO A 754 12.86 12.46 -15.67
N LEU A 755 13.54 11.44 -15.16
CA LEU A 755 13.87 10.21 -15.90
C LEU A 755 12.81 9.11 -15.76
N VAL A 756 11.84 9.28 -14.86
CA VAL A 756 10.82 8.30 -14.58
C VAL A 756 9.44 8.93 -14.53
N GLU A 757 8.43 8.15 -14.92
CA GLU A 757 7.03 8.60 -14.91
C GLU A 757 6.55 8.89 -13.47
N ASP A 758 5.69 9.90 -13.32
CA ASP A 758 5.01 10.15 -12.07
C ASP A 758 4.08 8.96 -11.77
N SER A 759 4.41 8.21 -10.72
CA SER A 759 3.74 6.95 -10.38
C SER A 759 3.58 6.80 -8.87
N PHE A 760 2.74 5.88 -8.45
CA PHE A 760 2.54 5.56 -7.04
C PHE A 760 3.85 5.19 -6.31
N PRO A 761 4.70 4.26 -6.80
CA PRO A 761 6.00 4.00 -6.16
C PRO A 761 6.89 5.23 -6.09
N LYS A 762 6.87 6.11 -7.11
CA LYS A 762 7.63 7.37 -7.12
C LYS A 762 7.15 8.32 -6.01
N LEU A 763 5.84 8.45 -5.79
CA LEU A 763 5.28 9.23 -4.69
C LEU A 763 5.76 8.73 -3.33
N VAL A 764 5.72 7.41 -3.12
CA VAL A 764 6.17 6.77 -1.89
C VAL A 764 7.67 7.01 -1.67
N LEU A 765 8.49 6.88 -2.70
CA LEU A 765 9.95 7.14 -2.59
C LEU A 765 10.25 8.62 -2.33
N ARG A 766 9.51 9.55 -2.94
CA ARG A 766 9.65 10.98 -2.66
C ARG A 766 9.32 11.29 -1.19
N ALA A 767 8.19 10.80 -0.72
CA ALA A 767 7.77 10.94 0.66
C ALA A 767 8.74 10.26 1.64
N PHE A 768 9.31 9.12 1.26
CA PHE A 768 10.32 8.44 2.05
C PHE A 768 11.62 9.25 2.15
N GLY A 769 12.02 9.98 1.11
CA GLY A 769 13.14 10.90 1.17
C GLY A 769 12.99 11.92 2.31
N TRP A 770 11.83 12.56 2.44
CA TRP A 770 11.54 13.45 3.56
C TRP A 770 11.40 12.72 4.90
N TYR A 771 10.82 11.52 4.90
CA TYR A 771 10.73 10.70 6.11
C TYR A 771 12.11 10.42 6.72
N VAL A 772 13.13 10.15 5.91
CA VAL A 772 14.51 9.96 6.37
C VAL A 772 15.05 11.20 7.06
N LEU A 773 14.71 12.39 6.54
CA LEU A 773 15.19 13.68 7.04
C LEU A 773 14.44 14.15 8.30
N GLU A 774 13.15 13.85 8.39
CA GLU A 774 12.23 14.34 9.44
C GLU A 774 12.02 13.34 10.59
N ARG A 775 12.66 12.17 10.53
CA ARG A 775 12.51 11.15 11.57
C ARG A 775 13.04 11.63 12.91
N HIS A 776 12.39 11.18 13.97
CA HIS A 776 12.75 11.47 15.36
C HIS A 776 13.13 10.22 16.16
N TYR A 777 13.24 9.03 15.52
CA TYR A 777 13.51 7.74 16.16
C TYR A 777 14.21 6.76 15.21
#